data_5975ed78dfe6c58009b905cb7818f5d1
#
_entry.id   5975ed78dfe6c58009b905cb7818f5d1
#
_cell.length_a   1.000
_cell.length_b   1.000
_cell.length_c   1.000
_cell.angle_alpha   90.00
_cell.angle_beta   90.00
_cell.angle_gamma   90.00
#
_symmetry.space_group_name_H-M   'P 1'
#
loop_
_entity.id
_entity.type
_entity.pdbx_description
1 polymer ?
#
loop_
_entity_poly.entity_id
_entity_poly.type
_entity_poly.pdbx_seq_one_letter_code
_entity_poly.pdbx_strand_id
1 'polypeptide(L)'
;NVIHSISQADSSCLWISTHLGVNRFSQKTRQVVGNYDFSGDYYVHSNNQGNTWILAGDGIYYYNTKHQSFIRTQTSALPMDNMEQRAFVTDDGVLWLFPLYTGQIQNYSLNAFDVDSLSVKLSVSTNKFHSKAIEDIFYQNGIFCFIDCDKDLYMYDISRKSKIYIRNLSSLVQKYGVIKGIVPFYEDIVIGFRANGLIRLRTSKKYEEEVVNRNIRIYGIYREPRQGLLWIASDGQGAVMYAKKYSIATNLMLNRMSANLSRQVRSVMTDKYGGLWFGTKGDGLLHVPDYHQATRNTPLGATVYSPGKKQVVSSYIKWNQEFHAYKLVQSRYMDGFWIGAGDPGLFYYSFRDDAVHPVEYSSGGQPAIEIHDIYEESDSILYAVTAGVGFYKMVLEKKAGQISIRRQKRYRFFHEQQEITMFYPMLAEGDSILWLGSREKGLVRFDKRTEEYQVISLKEMLRKSVDDILSLYRTQDGKMYVGTTSGLVCLTFHEKKIEAAYIGREQGLLNDMIHGVLEDGNGFLWLGTNRGLIKYNPQNGSSHDYYYSAGVQIGEFSDDAYYQCPYTGSLFFGGVDGLLYLDRKVAAAPEFNPDILLRRLWIGRTAVNLGDYYAADGKSLQLEGAVVSFSLSFAVPDYLTGEEVEYSFILEGYDKQWTSFSSLNEASYTGVPSGDYIFKVRYKKDVFDTEYKLFSIPIHILPPWYQSMWAYVFYILLGLLFVIYLLHLLRKYILHEQILNRLLTTESNKEVSESGSYNRDLLDRF
;
A
#
# COMPACT_ATOMS: atom_id res chain seq x y z
N ASN A 1 -4.15 -15.20 -34.69
CA ASN A 1 -3.49 -16.29 -33.97
C ASN A 1 -4.18 -16.52 -32.66
N VAL A 2 -4.62 -17.76 -32.40
CA VAL A 2 -5.22 -18.13 -31.11
C VAL A 2 -4.08 -18.46 -30.15
N ILE A 3 -4.08 -17.81 -28.98
CA ILE A 3 -3.16 -18.12 -27.88
C ILE A 3 -3.77 -19.25 -27.06
N HIS A 4 -3.03 -20.34 -26.89
CA HIS A 4 -3.45 -21.49 -26.09
C HIS A 4 -3.05 -21.35 -24.62
N SER A 5 -1.81 -20.89 -24.37
CA SER A 5 -1.33 -20.66 -23.01
C SER A 5 -0.25 -19.58 -22.97
N ILE A 6 -0.13 -18.95 -21.80
CA ILE A 6 0.96 -18.05 -21.47
C ILE A 6 1.55 -18.56 -20.15
N SER A 7 2.85 -18.73 -20.11
CA SER A 7 3.57 -19.14 -18.91
C SER A 7 4.90 -18.40 -18.81
N GLN A 8 5.49 -18.33 -17.62
CA GLN A 8 6.74 -17.65 -17.41
C GLN A 8 7.91 -18.48 -17.90
N ALA A 9 8.76 -17.93 -18.75
CA ALA A 9 9.97 -18.61 -19.22
C ALA A 9 11.15 -18.40 -18.23
N ASP A 10 11.32 -17.16 -17.77
CA ASP A 10 12.30 -16.72 -16.78
C ASP A 10 11.87 -15.36 -16.22
N SER A 11 12.71 -14.70 -15.45
CA SER A 11 12.42 -13.37 -14.86
C SER A 11 12.14 -12.27 -15.89
N SER A 12 12.52 -12.46 -17.16
CA SER A 12 12.45 -11.44 -18.22
C SER A 12 11.60 -11.85 -19.42
N CYS A 13 11.27 -13.13 -19.57
CA CYS A 13 10.59 -13.66 -20.74
C CYS A 13 9.35 -14.49 -20.39
N LEU A 14 8.39 -14.51 -21.31
CA LEU A 14 7.19 -15.36 -21.29
C LEU A 14 7.24 -16.35 -22.44
N TRP A 15 6.70 -17.53 -22.20
CA TRP A 15 6.29 -18.48 -23.25
C TRP A 15 4.86 -18.19 -23.67
N ILE A 16 4.65 -17.99 -24.95
CA ILE A 16 3.33 -17.81 -25.55
C ILE A 16 3.13 -18.96 -26.55
N SER A 17 2.28 -19.91 -26.21
CA SER A 17 1.95 -20.99 -27.12
C SER A 17 0.75 -20.64 -28.00
N THR A 18 0.86 -20.95 -29.28
CA THR A 18 -0.18 -20.73 -30.29
C THR A 18 -0.31 -22.00 -31.12
N HIS A 19 -1.28 -22.10 -32.03
CA HIS A 19 -1.36 -23.20 -32.99
C HIS A 19 -0.22 -23.21 -34.05
N LEU A 20 0.62 -22.15 -34.08
CA LEU A 20 1.72 -22.02 -35.05
C LEU A 20 3.11 -22.22 -34.39
N GLY A 21 3.18 -22.56 -33.13
CA GLY A 21 4.42 -22.73 -32.41
C GLY A 21 4.47 -22.03 -31.05
N VAL A 22 5.59 -22.18 -30.37
CA VAL A 22 5.87 -21.58 -29.06
C VAL A 22 6.79 -20.39 -29.24
N ASN A 23 6.34 -19.24 -28.79
CA ASN A 23 7.11 -18.01 -28.89
C ASN A 23 7.71 -17.67 -27.54
N ARG A 24 8.99 -17.31 -27.51
CA ARG A 24 9.64 -16.68 -26.35
C ARG A 24 9.53 -15.17 -26.49
N PHE A 25 8.76 -14.55 -25.63
CA PHE A 25 8.47 -13.12 -25.64
C PHE A 25 9.23 -12.40 -24.52
N SER A 26 10.06 -11.43 -24.90
CA SER A 26 10.74 -10.59 -23.92
C SER A 26 9.78 -9.53 -23.36
N GLN A 27 9.57 -9.54 -22.04
CA GLN A 27 8.78 -8.52 -21.35
C GLN A 27 9.45 -7.14 -21.39
N LYS A 28 10.78 -7.11 -21.45
CA LYS A 28 11.56 -5.88 -21.46
C LYS A 28 11.49 -5.17 -22.82
N THR A 29 11.85 -5.87 -23.90
CA THR A 29 11.83 -5.31 -25.25
C THR A 29 10.46 -5.38 -25.91
N ARG A 30 9.51 -6.15 -25.34
CA ARG A 30 8.18 -6.41 -25.90
C ARG A 30 8.19 -7.00 -27.31
N GLN A 31 9.20 -7.80 -27.57
CA GLN A 31 9.42 -8.48 -28.85
C GLN A 31 9.51 -9.98 -28.67
N VAL A 32 9.18 -10.72 -29.72
CA VAL A 32 9.44 -12.15 -29.79
C VAL A 32 10.93 -12.35 -30.04
N VAL A 33 11.63 -12.99 -29.10
CA VAL A 33 13.08 -13.24 -29.16
C VAL A 33 13.43 -14.67 -29.56
N GLY A 34 12.43 -15.54 -29.72
CA GLY A 34 12.58 -16.91 -30.19
C GLY A 34 11.25 -17.48 -30.64
N ASN A 35 11.28 -18.29 -31.69
CA ASN A 35 10.12 -19.05 -32.19
C ASN A 35 10.52 -20.51 -32.35
N TYR A 36 9.67 -21.43 -31.87
CA TYR A 36 9.93 -22.87 -31.84
C TYR A 36 8.70 -23.60 -32.35
N ASP A 37 8.88 -24.42 -33.38
CA ASP A 37 7.82 -25.17 -34.04
C ASP A 37 7.76 -26.61 -33.52
N PHE A 38 6.56 -27.11 -33.30
CA PHE A 38 6.29 -28.48 -32.87
C PHE A 38 5.24 -29.12 -33.76
N SER A 39 5.34 -30.44 -33.96
CA SER A 39 4.39 -31.20 -34.77
C SER A 39 3.19 -31.63 -33.93
N GLY A 40 1.99 -31.39 -34.44
CA GLY A 40 0.73 -31.79 -33.79
C GLY A 40 0.34 -30.94 -32.57
N ASP A 41 -0.48 -31.50 -31.68
CA ASP A 41 -0.89 -30.86 -30.45
C ASP A 41 0.28 -30.84 -29.45
N TYR A 42 0.48 -29.72 -28.79
CA TYR A 42 1.49 -29.56 -27.79
C TYR A 42 1.04 -28.64 -26.65
N TYR A 43 1.59 -28.88 -25.46
CA TYR A 43 1.31 -28.13 -24.23
C TYR A 43 2.61 -27.71 -23.57
N VAL A 44 2.69 -26.42 -23.22
CA VAL A 44 3.86 -25.84 -22.56
C VAL A 44 3.60 -25.77 -21.05
N HIS A 45 4.50 -26.32 -20.26
CA HIS A 45 4.49 -26.30 -18.83
C HIS A 45 5.81 -25.72 -18.30
N SER A 46 5.73 -24.67 -17.49
CA SER A 46 6.92 -24.04 -16.91
C SER A 46 6.67 -23.65 -15.45
N ASN A 47 7.77 -23.58 -14.69
CA ASN A 47 7.77 -22.99 -13.37
C ASN A 47 8.37 -21.56 -13.40
N ASN A 48 8.32 -20.86 -12.27
CA ASN A 48 8.84 -19.49 -12.15
C ASN A 48 10.38 -19.41 -12.14
N GLN A 49 11.07 -20.55 -12.18
CA GLN A 49 12.55 -20.63 -12.16
C GLN A 49 13.16 -20.89 -13.53
N GLY A 50 12.34 -20.91 -14.60
CA GLY A 50 12.78 -21.09 -15.97
C GLY A 50 12.83 -22.54 -16.46
N ASN A 51 12.47 -23.53 -15.64
CA ASN A 51 12.34 -24.91 -16.08
C ASN A 51 11.10 -25.05 -16.96
N THR A 52 11.30 -25.35 -18.23
CA THR A 52 10.20 -25.45 -19.21
C THR A 52 10.21 -26.78 -19.92
N TRP A 53 9.05 -27.41 -19.94
CA TRP A 53 8.77 -28.67 -20.58
C TRP A 53 7.69 -28.52 -21.65
N ILE A 54 7.83 -29.22 -22.74
CA ILE A 54 6.77 -29.36 -23.73
C ILE A 54 6.36 -30.82 -23.86
N LEU A 55 5.07 -31.03 -23.77
CA LEU A 55 4.44 -32.31 -24.10
C LEU A 55 3.90 -32.19 -25.50
N ALA A 56 4.47 -32.92 -26.46
CA ALA A 56 4.04 -32.96 -27.84
C ALA A 56 3.64 -34.38 -28.24
N GLY A 57 2.88 -34.52 -29.31
CA GLY A 57 2.43 -35.83 -29.80
C GLY A 57 3.55 -36.82 -30.08
N ASP A 58 4.73 -36.37 -30.40
CA ASP A 58 5.92 -37.15 -30.71
C ASP A 58 6.93 -37.30 -29.54
N GLY A 59 6.68 -36.68 -28.39
CA GLY A 59 7.56 -36.84 -27.21
C GLY A 59 7.54 -35.70 -26.20
N ILE A 60 8.40 -35.81 -25.22
CA ILE A 60 8.66 -34.77 -24.20
C ILE A 60 9.91 -33.97 -24.58
N TYR A 61 9.80 -32.64 -24.52
CA TYR A 61 10.91 -31.74 -24.78
C TYR A 61 11.21 -30.91 -23.52
N TYR A 62 12.49 -30.64 -23.31
CA TYR A 62 12.98 -29.75 -22.26
C TYR A 62 13.71 -28.56 -22.87
N TYR A 63 13.47 -27.36 -22.36
CA TYR A 63 14.15 -26.16 -22.80
C TYR A 63 15.53 -26.05 -22.14
N ASN A 64 16.57 -26.13 -22.97
CA ASN A 64 17.93 -25.92 -22.52
C ASN A 64 18.31 -24.43 -22.65
N THR A 65 18.48 -23.77 -21.49
CA THR A 65 18.81 -22.32 -21.44
C THR A 65 20.18 -21.99 -22.03
N LYS A 66 21.13 -22.91 -21.96
CA LYS A 66 22.50 -22.74 -22.49
C LYS A 66 22.52 -22.74 -24.02
N HIS A 67 21.75 -23.64 -24.63
CA HIS A 67 21.64 -23.75 -26.07
C HIS A 67 20.45 -22.95 -26.66
N GLN A 68 19.66 -22.34 -25.83
CA GLN A 68 18.43 -21.61 -26.20
C GLN A 68 17.52 -22.40 -27.15
N SER A 69 17.40 -23.70 -26.93
CA SER A 69 16.64 -24.62 -27.77
C SER A 69 15.91 -25.68 -26.95
N PHE A 70 14.83 -26.21 -27.49
CA PHE A 70 14.15 -27.37 -26.94
C PHE A 70 14.85 -28.65 -27.39
N ILE A 71 15.18 -29.49 -26.44
CA ILE A 71 15.85 -30.77 -26.67
C ILE A 71 14.82 -31.88 -26.41
N ARG A 72 14.65 -32.77 -27.40
CA ARG A 72 13.80 -33.95 -27.25
C ARG A 72 14.45 -34.92 -26.27
N THR A 73 13.69 -35.32 -25.28
CA THR A 73 14.18 -36.25 -24.25
C THR A 73 14.13 -37.70 -24.76
N GLN A 74 15.09 -38.51 -24.30
CA GLN A 74 15.10 -39.94 -24.61
C GLN A 74 14.15 -40.67 -23.67
N THR A 75 12.87 -40.71 -24.00
CA THR A 75 11.85 -41.54 -23.31
C THR A 75 11.16 -42.43 -24.32
N SER A 76 11.01 -43.69 -23.95
CA SER A 76 10.05 -44.56 -24.63
C SER A 76 8.66 -44.03 -24.41
N ALA A 77 7.99 -43.70 -25.51
CA ALA A 77 6.59 -43.31 -25.66
C ALA A 77 5.81 -42.95 -24.39
N LEU A 78 5.38 -41.72 -24.33
CA LEU A 78 4.24 -41.35 -23.51
C LEU A 78 3.03 -42.15 -24.04
N PRO A 79 2.21 -42.73 -23.18
CA PRO A 79 0.89 -43.20 -23.58
C PRO A 79 -0.01 -41.96 -23.80
N MET A 80 0.21 -41.23 -24.90
CA MET A 80 -0.61 -40.08 -25.31
C MET A 80 -1.90 -40.45 -25.98
N ASP A 81 -2.10 -41.74 -26.26
CA ASP A 81 -3.29 -42.24 -26.92
C ASP A 81 -4.46 -42.23 -25.93
N ASN A 82 -5.31 -41.21 -26.05
CA ASN A 82 -6.71 -41.15 -25.55
C ASN A 82 -6.92 -40.96 -24.02
N MET A 83 -5.94 -40.64 -23.19
CA MET A 83 -6.19 -40.33 -21.80
C MET A 83 -6.14 -38.84 -21.54
N GLU A 84 -7.18 -38.25 -20.93
CA GLU A 84 -7.10 -36.93 -20.35
C GLU A 84 -6.03 -36.94 -19.24
N GLN A 85 -5.14 -35.96 -19.30
CA GLN A 85 -4.04 -35.83 -18.30
C GLN A 85 -3.86 -34.38 -17.89
N ARG A 86 -3.32 -34.18 -16.69
CA ARG A 86 -2.83 -32.90 -16.19
C ARG A 86 -1.33 -32.97 -15.99
N ALA A 87 -0.65 -31.90 -16.37
CA ALA A 87 0.78 -31.79 -16.19
C ALA A 87 1.16 -30.51 -15.46
N PHE A 88 2.12 -30.59 -14.58
CA PHE A 88 2.61 -29.48 -13.78
C PHE A 88 4.12 -29.55 -13.60
N VAL A 89 4.79 -28.41 -13.58
CA VAL A 89 6.23 -28.31 -13.25
C VAL A 89 6.36 -27.71 -11.86
N THR A 90 6.97 -28.43 -10.95
CA THR A 90 7.20 -28.01 -9.58
C THR A 90 8.44 -27.11 -9.49
N ASP A 91 8.62 -26.42 -8.35
CA ASP A 91 9.71 -25.45 -8.18
C ASP A 91 11.10 -26.09 -8.31
N ASP A 92 11.24 -27.37 -7.98
CA ASP A 92 12.46 -28.17 -8.19
C ASP A 92 12.69 -28.61 -9.65
N GLY A 93 11.81 -28.18 -10.57
CA GLY A 93 11.92 -28.47 -12.02
C GLY A 93 11.39 -29.84 -12.43
N VAL A 94 10.79 -30.62 -11.55
CA VAL A 94 10.21 -31.94 -11.84
C VAL A 94 8.90 -31.78 -12.58
N LEU A 95 8.74 -32.47 -13.70
CA LEU A 95 7.48 -32.57 -14.43
C LEU A 95 6.63 -33.69 -13.83
N TRP A 96 5.45 -33.33 -13.33
CA TRP A 96 4.46 -34.24 -12.80
C TRP A 96 3.33 -34.46 -13.80
N LEU A 97 3.08 -35.72 -14.15
CA LEU A 97 1.98 -36.14 -15.00
C LEU A 97 0.96 -36.94 -14.20
N PHE A 98 -0.28 -36.52 -14.31
CA PHE A 98 -1.43 -37.16 -13.67
C PHE A 98 -2.39 -37.63 -14.77
N PRO A 99 -2.37 -38.92 -15.16
CA PRO A 99 -3.45 -39.49 -15.97
C PRO A 99 -4.74 -39.42 -15.16
N LEU A 100 -5.77 -38.72 -15.70
CA LEU A 100 -7.06 -38.60 -15.04
C LEU A 100 -7.78 -39.96 -15.06
N TYR A 101 -8.70 -40.12 -14.13
CA TYR A 101 -9.42 -41.38 -13.88
C TYR A 101 -8.52 -42.57 -13.51
N THR A 102 -7.29 -42.28 -13.05
CA THR A 102 -6.39 -43.25 -12.44
C THR A 102 -5.93 -42.75 -11.10
N GLY A 103 -5.36 -43.61 -10.25
CA GLY A 103 -4.72 -43.22 -9.01
C GLY A 103 -3.18 -43.12 -9.10
N GLN A 104 -2.64 -43.14 -10.30
CA GLN A 104 -1.21 -43.17 -10.56
C GLN A 104 -0.66 -41.77 -10.90
N ILE A 105 0.62 -41.56 -10.67
CA ILE A 105 1.39 -40.40 -11.13
C ILE A 105 2.67 -40.84 -11.79
N GLN A 106 3.16 -40.01 -12.69
CA GLN A 106 4.48 -40.15 -13.31
C GLN A 106 5.28 -38.86 -13.05
N ASN A 107 6.49 -39.03 -12.54
CA ASN A 107 7.41 -37.91 -12.28
C ASN A 107 8.60 -38.02 -13.21
N TYR A 108 8.93 -36.93 -13.88
CA TYR A 108 10.07 -36.83 -14.78
C TYR A 108 11.02 -35.79 -14.24
N SER A 109 12.25 -36.22 -13.93
CA SER A 109 13.32 -35.34 -13.48
C SER A 109 14.57 -35.45 -14.38
N LEU A 110 15.27 -34.34 -14.53
CA LEU A 110 16.55 -34.33 -15.23
C LEU A 110 17.65 -34.92 -14.36
N ASN A 111 18.53 -35.73 -14.96
CA ASN A 111 19.76 -36.13 -14.30
C ASN A 111 20.74 -34.97 -14.28
N ALA A 112 21.34 -34.68 -13.14
CA ALA A 112 22.19 -33.48 -12.90
C ALA A 112 23.42 -33.38 -13.86
N PHE A 113 23.81 -34.50 -14.51
CA PHE A 113 24.96 -34.56 -15.43
C PHE A 113 24.60 -34.26 -16.89
N ASP A 114 23.29 -34.21 -17.25
CA ASP A 114 22.87 -34.13 -18.65
C ASP A 114 22.49 -32.72 -19.11
N VAL A 115 22.54 -31.72 -18.22
CA VAL A 115 22.16 -30.35 -18.56
C VAL A 115 23.03 -29.70 -19.63
N ASP A 116 24.27 -30.20 -19.82
CA ASP A 116 25.24 -29.71 -20.81
C ASP A 116 25.23 -30.50 -22.11
N SER A 117 24.50 -31.61 -22.18
CA SER A 117 24.47 -32.47 -23.38
C SER A 117 23.28 -32.18 -24.30
N LEU A 118 23.43 -32.39 -25.58
CA LEU A 118 22.36 -32.35 -26.58
C LEU A 118 21.40 -33.55 -26.47
N SER A 119 21.66 -34.47 -25.51
CA SER A 119 20.80 -35.61 -25.21
C SER A 119 20.43 -35.61 -23.72
N VAL A 120 19.16 -35.42 -23.41
CA VAL A 120 18.68 -35.38 -22.04
C VAL A 120 18.12 -36.75 -21.65
N LYS A 121 18.75 -37.39 -20.65
CA LYS A 121 18.20 -38.60 -20.02
C LYS A 121 17.30 -38.25 -18.87
N LEU A 122 16.09 -38.81 -18.83
CA LEU A 122 15.12 -38.62 -17.78
C LEU A 122 15.14 -39.78 -16.78
N SER A 123 15.07 -39.43 -15.51
CA SER A 123 14.64 -40.36 -14.47
C SER A 123 13.12 -40.34 -14.40
N VAL A 124 12.50 -41.48 -14.60
CA VAL A 124 11.05 -41.64 -14.55
C VAL A 124 10.67 -42.49 -13.34
N SER A 125 9.81 -41.98 -12.49
CA SER A 125 9.21 -42.78 -11.42
C SER A 125 7.69 -42.84 -11.56
N THR A 126 7.12 -44.03 -11.46
CA THR A 126 5.67 -44.23 -11.46
C THR A 126 5.24 -44.70 -10.08
N ASN A 127 4.36 -43.95 -9.43
CA ASN A 127 3.93 -44.25 -8.08
C ASN A 127 2.40 -44.20 -7.97
N LYS A 128 1.86 -44.96 -7.01
CA LYS A 128 0.46 -44.82 -6.61
C LYS A 128 0.32 -43.60 -5.73
N PHE A 129 -0.38 -42.60 -6.21
CA PHE A 129 -0.58 -41.33 -5.51
C PHE A 129 -1.81 -41.33 -4.61
N HIS A 130 -2.90 -41.95 -5.11
CA HIS A 130 -4.16 -42.06 -4.42
C HIS A 130 -4.77 -43.45 -4.57
N SER A 131 -5.59 -43.88 -3.59
CA SER A 131 -6.23 -45.20 -3.62
C SER A 131 -7.34 -45.30 -4.63
N LYS A 132 -8.06 -44.20 -4.90
CA LYS A 132 -9.15 -44.07 -5.87
C LYS A 132 -8.66 -43.33 -7.12
N ALA A 133 -9.43 -43.42 -8.18
CA ALA A 133 -9.18 -42.67 -9.39
C ALA A 133 -9.35 -41.16 -9.15
N ILE A 134 -8.44 -40.33 -9.70
CA ILE A 134 -8.48 -38.87 -9.63
C ILE A 134 -9.29 -38.36 -10.82
N GLU A 135 -10.32 -37.56 -10.55
CA GLU A 135 -11.15 -36.92 -11.57
C GLU A 135 -10.54 -35.65 -12.11
N ASP A 136 -10.04 -34.80 -11.26
CA ASP A 136 -9.32 -33.60 -11.66
C ASP A 136 -8.32 -33.15 -10.59
N ILE A 137 -7.29 -32.40 -10.99
CA ILE A 137 -6.22 -31.92 -10.10
C ILE A 137 -5.77 -30.53 -10.51
N PHE A 138 -5.48 -29.70 -9.51
CA PHE A 138 -5.04 -28.30 -9.65
C PHE A 138 -3.76 -28.12 -8.84
N TYR A 139 -2.76 -27.52 -9.45
CA TYR A 139 -1.47 -27.21 -8.81
C TYR A 139 -1.31 -25.73 -8.60
N GLN A 140 -0.87 -25.36 -7.41
CA GLN A 140 -0.47 -23.99 -7.13
C GLN A 140 0.54 -23.91 -5.98
N ASN A 141 1.69 -23.29 -6.22
CA ASN A 141 2.69 -22.95 -5.20
C ASN A 141 3.04 -24.14 -4.26
N GLY A 142 3.40 -25.29 -4.82
CA GLY A 142 3.81 -26.47 -4.06
C GLY A 142 2.66 -27.29 -3.49
N ILE A 143 1.40 -26.96 -3.78
CA ILE A 143 0.22 -27.65 -3.28
C ILE A 143 -0.60 -28.19 -4.44
N PHE A 144 -0.94 -29.48 -4.38
CA PHE A 144 -1.97 -30.07 -5.23
C PHE A 144 -3.32 -30.09 -4.51
N CYS A 145 -4.34 -29.53 -5.13
CA CYS A 145 -5.73 -29.76 -4.74
C CYS A 145 -6.35 -30.71 -5.77
N PHE A 146 -6.84 -31.86 -5.34
CA PHE A 146 -7.40 -32.83 -6.28
C PHE A 146 -8.72 -33.43 -5.78
N ILE A 147 -9.53 -33.85 -6.74
CA ILE A 147 -10.85 -34.44 -6.52
C ILE A 147 -10.79 -35.87 -7.03
N ASP A 148 -11.23 -36.82 -6.25
CA ASP A 148 -11.39 -38.19 -6.68
C ASP A 148 -12.79 -38.43 -7.35
N CYS A 149 -12.99 -39.62 -7.91
CA CYS A 149 -14.24 -39.98 -8.57
C CYS A 149 -15.46 -39.98 -7.64
N ASP A 150 -15.28 -40.02 -6.34
CA ASP A 150 -16.37 -39.90 -5.35
C ASP A 150 -16.65 -38.42 -4.97
N LYS A 151 -16.00 -37.46 -5.64
CA LYS A 151 -16.06 -36.03 -5.37
C LYS A 151 -15.44 -35.62 -4.01
N ASP A 152 -14.57 -36.41 -3.46
CA ASP A 152 -13.81 -36.07 -2.27
C ASP A 152 -12.63 -35.17 -2.61
N LEU A 153 -12.57 -33.99 -1.97
CA LEU A 153 -11.49 -33.01 -2.12
C LEU A 153 -10.37 -33.30 -1.16
N TYR A 154 -9.16 -33.38 -1.70
CA TYR A 154 -7.92 -33.53 -0.96
C TYR A 154 -6.95 -32.39 -1.27
N MET A 155 -6.09 -32.10 -0.31
CA MET A 155 -4.95 -31.21 -0.46
C MET A 155 -3.66 -31.99 -0.16
N TYR A 156 -2.67 -31.90 -1.05
CA TYR A 156 -1.37 -32.53 -0.89
C TYR A 156 -0.26 -31.47 -0.96
N ASP A 157 0.48 -31.35 0.13
CA ASP A 157 1.65 -30.47 0.24
C ASP A 157 2.90 -31.27 -0.19
N ILE A 158 3.55 -30.84 -1.25
CA ILE A 158 4.75 -31.51 -1.81
C ILE A 158 5.91 -31.46 -0.81
N SER A 159 6.13 -30.31 -0.17
CA SER A 159 7.25 -30.08 0.73
C SER A 159 7.15 -30.96 2.00
N ARG A 160 5.96 -31.09 2.54
CA ARG A 160 5.66 -31.87 3.74
C ARG A 160 5.32 -33.33 3.43
N LYS A 161 5.11 -33.67 2.17
CA LYS A 161 4.61 -34.99 1.71
C LYS A 161 3.34 -35.41 2.46
N SER A 162 2.49 -34.46 2.82
CA SER A 162 1.29 -34.67 3.61
C SER A 162 0.03 -34.51 2.78
N LYS A 163 -0.90 -35.45 2.94
CA LYS A 163 -2.19 -35.46 2.28
C LYS A 163 -3.31 -35.30 3.32
N ILE A 164 -4.17 -34.30 3.10
CA ILE A 164 -5.25 -33.94 4.01
C ILE A 164 -6.59 -34.05 3.22
N TYR A 165 -7.56 -34.77 3.80
CA TYR A 165 -8.93 -34.75 3.35
C TYR A 165 -9.60 -33.44 3.76
N ILE A 166 -10.31 -32.77 2.88
CA ILE A 166 -11.01 -31.52 3.11
C ILE A 166 -12.50 -31.76 3.33
N ARG A 167 -13.20 -32.15 2.28
CA ARG A 167 -14.63 -32.48 2.33
C ARG A 167 -15.11 -33.10 1.02
N ASN A 168 -16.33 -33.64 1.03
CA ASN A 168 -17.00 -34.06 -0.20
C ASN A 168 -17.64 -32.85 -0.90
N LEU A 169 -17.47 -32.76 -2.23
CA LEU A 169 -17.96 -31.66 -3.06
C LEU A 169 -19.23 -31.98 -3.86
N SER A 170 -19.84 -33.16 -3.72
CA SER A 170 -21.00 -33.58 -4.51
C SER A 170 -22.14 -32.56 -4.45
N SER A 171 -22.45 -32.04 -3.26
CA SER A 171 -23.51 -31.03 -3.10
C SER A 171 -23.16 -29.69 -3.78
N LEU A 172 -21.88 -29.30 -3.77
CA LEU A 172 -21.42 -28.08 -4.43
C LEU A 172 -21.44 -28.23 -5.95
N VAL A 173 -20.98 -29.37 -6.48
CA VAL A 173 -21.01 -29.65 -7.91
C VAL A 173 -22.45 -29.70 -8.43
N GLN A 174 -23.37 -30.30 -7.66
CA GLN A 174 -24.79 -30.31 -8.02
C GLN A 174 -25.39 -28.89 -8.04
N LYS A 175 -25.00 -28.05 -7.09
CA LYS A 175 -25.56 -26.70 -6.94
C LYS A 175 -24.93 -25.69 -7.90
N TYR A 176 -23.61 -25.76 -8.15
CA TYR A 176 -22.86 -24.74 -8.88
C TYR A 176 -22.29 -25.22 -10.21
N GLY A 177 -22.25 -26.51 -10.46
CA GLY A 177 -21.83 -27.12 -11.73
C GLY A 177 -20.33 -27.45 -11.79
N VAL A 178 -19.75 -27.34 -12.98
CA VAL A 178 -18.38 -27.78 -13.28
C VAL A 178 -17.33 -26.89 -12.61
N ILE A 179 -16.42 -27.51 -11.89
CA ILE A 179 -15.27 -26.83 -11.26
C ILE A 179 -14.23 -26.47 -12.32
N LYS A 180 -13.70 -25.26 -12.27
CA LYS A 180 -12.65 -24.75 -13.16
C LYS A 180 -11.31 -24.49 -12.46
N GLY A 181 -11.32 -24.42 -11.14
CA GLY A 181 -10.11 -24.28 -10.37
C GLY A 181 -10.37 -24.38 -8.87
N ILE A 182 -9.41 -24.93 -8.18
CA ILE A 182 -9.37 -25.00 -6.72
C ILE A 182 -8.00 -24.47 -6.26
N VAL A 183 -8.02 -23.48 -5.41
CA VAL A 183 -6.81 -22.76 -5.00
C VAL A 183 -6.84 -22.52 -3.52
N PRO A 184 -5.77 -22.90 -2.78
CA PRO A 184 -5.56 -22.42 -1.43
C PRO A 184 -5.37 -20.89 -1.43
N PHE A 185 -6.16 -20.19 -0.63
CA PHE A 185 -6.09 -18.73 -0.54
C PHE A 185 -6.08 -18.29 0.91
N TYR A 186 -4.90 -17.93 1.41
CA TYR A 186 -4.59 -17.74 2.83
C TYR A 186 -4.90 -19.01 3.63
N GLU A 187 -5.78 -18.94 4.61
CA GLU A 187 -6.17 -20.06 5.47
C GLU A 187 -7.32 -20.88 4.86
N ASP A 188 -7.94 -20.41 3.78
CA ASP A 188 -9.15 -20.98 3.19
C ASP A 188 -8.87 -21.60 1.82
N ILE A 189 -9.88 -22.26 1.27
CA ILE A 189 -9.82 -22.81 -0.09
C ILE A 189 -10.88 -22.09 -0.94
N VAL A 190 -10.47 -21.62 -2.10
CA VAL A 190 -11.37 -20.98 -3.07
C VAL A 190 -11.62 -21.92 -4.23
N ILE A 191 -12.89 -22.08 -4.60
CA ILE A 191 -13.34 -22.91 -5.71
C ILE A 191 -14.08 -22.03 -6.72
N GLY A 192 -13.63 -22.09 -7.96
CA GLY A 192 -14.29 -21.43 -9.09
C GLY A 192 -15.09 -22.39 -9.94
N PHE A 193 -16.33 -21.99 -10.25
CA PHE A 193 -17.25 -22.76 -11.08
C PHE A 193 -17.45 -22.09 -12.45
N ARG A 194 -17.57 -22.92 -13.49
CA ARG A 194 -17.69 -22.42 -14.87
C ARG A 194 -18.83 -21.41 -15.06
N ALA A 195 -19.99 -21.67 -14.48
CA ALA A 195 -21.21 -20.89 -14.72
C ALA A 195 -21.70 -20.09 -13.52
N ASN A 196 -21.44 -20.55 -12.30
CA ASN A 196 -22.16 -20.12 -11.11
C ASN A 196 -21.27 -19.55 -9.99
N GLY A 197 -20.13 -18.98 -10.35
CA GLY A 197 -19.42 -18.10 -9.48
C GLY A 197 -18.22 -18.66 -8.72
N LEU A 198 -17.87 -17.94 -7.67
CA LEU A 198 -16.72 -18.16 -6.81
C LEU A 198 -17.19 -18.46 -5.38
N ILE A 199 -16.71 -19.55 -4.82
CA ILE A 199 -17.03 -20.01 -3.46
C ILE A 199 -15.74 -20.12 -2.63
N ARG A 200 -15.85 -19.78 -1.37
CA ARG A 200 -14.80 -19.91 -0.37
C ARG A 200 -15.23 -20.97 0.65
N LEU A 201 -14.36 -21.92 0.91
CA LEU A 201 -14.50 -22.89 2.00
C LEU A 201 -13.69 -22.37 3.20
N ARG A 202 -14.38 -21.99 4.26
CA ARG A 202 -13.74 -21.43 5.47
C ARG A 202 -13.18 -22.51 6.36
N THR A 203 -11.87 -22.53 6.53
CA THR A 203 -11.16 -23.46 7.44
C THR A 203 -11.60 -23.26 8.90
N SER A 204 -11.77 -22.01 9.34
CA SER A 204 -12.24 -21.67 10.70
C SER A 204 -13.66 -22.17 11.02
N LYS A 205 -14.45 -22.50 9.99
CA LYS A 205 -15.82 -23.02 10.10
C LYS A 205 -15.95 -24.46 9.55
N LYS A 206 -14.94 -25.29 9.74
CA LYS A 206 -14.92 -26.69 9.26
C LYS A 206 -15.25 -26.83 7.77
N TYR A 207 -14.69 -25.92 6.94
CA TYR A 207 -14.90 -25.84 5.50
C TYR A 207 -16.36 -25.60 5.07
N GLU A 208 -17.11 -24.83 5.85
CA GLU A 208 -18.42 -24.32 5.44
C GLU A 208 -18.30 -23.42 4.22
N GLU A 209 -19.31 -23.49 3.32
CA GLU A 209 -19.33 -22.70 2.10
C GLU A 209 -19.73 -21.24 2.37
N GLU A 210 -18.98 -20.31 1.77
CA GLU A 210 -19.31 -18.90 1.67
C GLU A 210 -19.30 -18.50 0.19
N VAL A 211 -20.38 -17.90 -0.26
CA VAL A 211 -20.45 -17.42 -1.65
C VAL A 211 -19.75 -16.06 -1.75
N VAL A 212 -18.66 -16.01 -2.49
CA VAL A 212 -17.90 -14.77 -2.72
C VAL A 212 -18.53 -13.94 -3.85
N ASN A 213 -18.84 -14.59 -4.97
CA ASN A 213 -19.48 -13.94 -6.11
C ASN A 213 -20.31 -14.97 -6.90
N ARG A 214 -21.61 -14.71 -7.10
CA ARG A 214 -22.52 -15.60 -7.82
C ARG A 214 -22.55 -15.36 -9.33
N ASN A 215 -22.20 -14.14 -9.76
CA ASN A 215 -22.49 -13.68 -11.11
C ASN A 215 -21.25 -13.68 -12.03
N ILE A 216 -20.21 -14.42 -11.68
CA ILE A 216 -19.01 -14.53 -12.48
C ILE A 216 -18.92 -15.92 -13.14
N ARG A 217 -18.67 -15.94 -14.44
CA ARG A 217 -18.33 -17.16 -15.19
C ARG A 217 -16.81 -17.29 -15.23
N ILE A 218 -16.26 -18.41 -14.80
CA ILE A 218 -14.83 -18.57 -14.56
C ILE A 218 -14.22 -19.50 -15.60
N TYR A 219 -13.18 -19.01 -16.28
CA TYR A 219 -12.31 -19.81 -17.16
C TYR A 219 -11.07 -20.32 -16.45
N GLY A 220 -10.50 -19.52 -15.57
CA GLY A 220 -9.30 -19.88 -14.82
C GLY A 220 -9.13 -19.04 -13.55
N ILE A 221 -8.39 -19.60 -12.61
CA ILE A 221 -8.03 -18.97 -11.35
C ILE A 221 -6.52 -19.06 -11.19
N TYR A 222 -5.90 -17.97 -10.82
CA TYR A 222 -4.46 -17.89 -10.54
C TYR A 222 -4.20 -17.16 -9.24
N ARG A 223 -3.43 -17.76 -8.35
CA ARG A 223 -2.94 -17.10 -7.14
C ARG A 223 -1.55 -16.54 -7.40
N GLU A 224 -1.43 -15.23 -7.32
CA GLU A 224 -0.15 -14.55 -7.33
C GLU A 224 0.46 -14.64 -5.90
N PRO A 225 1.63 -15.28 -5.73
CA PRO A 225 2.15 -15.59 -4.39
C PRO A 225 2.81 -14.41 -3.69
N ARG A 226 3.35 -13.41 -4.42
CA ARG A 226 4.15 -12.31 -3.85
C ARG A 226 3.30 -11.33 -3.04
N GLN A 227 2.16 -10.95 -3.60
CA GLN A 227 1.19 -10.06 -2.94
C GLN A 227 0.00 -10.82 -2.34
N GLY A 228 -0.09 -12.13 -2.59
CA GLY A 228 -1.22 -12.95 -2.15
C GLY A 228 -2.53 -12.60 -2.85
N LEU A 229 -2.47 -12.24 -4.14
CA LEU A 229 -3.64 -11.89 -4.94
C LEU A 229 -4.25 -13.13 -5.57
N LEU A 230 -5.56 -13.09 -5.75
CA LEU A 230 -6.30 -14.09 -6.50
C LEU A 230 -6.84 -13.45 -7.77
N TRP A 231 -6.33 -13.87 -8.91
CA TRP A 231 -6.78 -13.45 -10.23
C TRP A 231 -7.75 -14.45 -10.81
N ILE A 232 -8.84 -13.95 -11.39
CA ILE A 232 -9.87 -14.74 -12.03
C ILE A 232 -10.04 -14.26 -13.46
N ALA A 233 -9.81 -15.16 -14.39
CA ALA A 233 -10.18 -14.95 -15.78
C ALA A 233 -11.67 -15.25 -15.95
N SER A 234 -12.46 -14.27 -16.36
CA SER A 234 -13.90 -14.37 -16.47
C SER A 234 -14.39 -14.28 -17.91
N ASP A 235 -15.57 -14.84 -18.16
CA ASP A 235 -16.29 -14.70 -19.42
C ASP A 235 -17.07 -13.38 -19.43
N GLY A 236 -16.61 -12.42 -20.23
CA GLY A 236 -17.28 -11.15 -20.46
C GLY A 236 -17.03 -10.05 -19.42
N GLN A 237 -16.35 -10.35 -18.30
CA GLN A 237 -16.02 -9.35 -17.28
C GLN A 237 -14.51 -9.05 -17.19
N GLY A 238 -13.70 -9.65 -18.08
CA GLY A 238 -12.24 -9.48 -18.08
C GLY A 238 -11.55 -10.22 -16.95
N ALA A 239 -10.46 -9.64 -16.45
CA ALA A 239 -9.73 -10.15 -15.29
C ALA A 239 -10.22 -9.48 -14.01
N VAL A 240 -10.64 -10.29 -13.04
CA VAL A 240 -11.10 -9.82 -11.73
C VAL A 240 -10.08 -10.20 -10.68
N MET A 241 -9.73 -9.26 -9.82
CA MET A 241 -8.76 -9.45 -8.75
C MET A 241 -9.46 -9.49 -7.39
N TYR A 242 -9.09 -10.45 -6.57
CA TYR A 242 -9.43 -10.50 -5.16
C TYR A 242 -8.15 -10.44 -4.32
N ALA A 243 -8.21 -9.67 -3.26
CA ALA A 243 -7.12 -9.50 -2.31
C ALA A 243 -7.62 -9.59 -0.87
N LYS A 244 -6.77 -9.97 0.05
CA LYS A 244 -7.05 -9.77 1.48
C LYS A 244 -7.02 -8.28 1.75
N LYS A 245 -8.11 -7.76 2.28
CA LYS A 245 -8.14 -6.35 2.72
C LYS A 245 -7.33 -6.25 4.00
N TYR A 246 -6.20 -5.61 3.93
CA TYR A 246 -5.44 -5.18 5.10
C TYR A 246 -6.10 -3.91 5.63
N SER A 247 -6.44 -3.91 6.90
CA SER A 247 -6.96 -2.73 7.59
C SER A 247 -5.98 -2.38 8.69
N ILE A 248 -5.57 -1.13 8.77
CA ILE A 248 -4.71 -0.65 9.86
C ILE A 248 -5.41 -0.72 11.20
N ALA A 249 -6.74 -0.76 11.20
CA ALA A 249 -7.57 -0.69 12.39
C ALA A 249 -8.66 -1.77 12.41
N THR A 250 -8.99 -2.25 13.59
CA THR A 250 -10.19 -3.05 13.84
C THR A 250 -11.29 -2.14 14.36
N ASN A 251 -12.46 -2.18 13.73
CA ASN A 251 -13.62 -1.34 14.09
C ASN A 251 -14.66 -2.13 14.85
N LEU A 252 -15.09 -1.61 15.98
CA LEU A 252 -16.16 -2.12 16.84
C LEU A 252 -17.35 -1.18 16.75
N MET A 253 -18.23 -1.44 15.78
CA MET A 253 -19.40 -0.58 15.50
C MET A 253 -20.55 -0.93 16.43
N LEU A 254 -21.14 0.04 17.12
CA LEU A 254 -22.23 -0.12 18.06
C LEU A 254 -23.48 -0.75 17.42
N ASN A 255 -23.86 -0.29 16.25
CA ASN A 255 -25.03 -0.80 15.51
C ASN A 255 -24.90 -2.27 15.07
N ARG A 256 -23.67 -2.81 15.05
CA ARG A 256 -23.42 -4.25 14.80
C ARG A 256 -23.52 -5.08 16.07
N MET A 257 -23.38 -4.47 17.24
CA MET A 257 -23.61 -5.14 18.52
C MET A 257 -25.11 -5.24 18.80
N SER A 258 -25.82 -4.13 18.66
CA SER A 258 -27.27 -4.06 18.70
C SER A 258 -27.78 -2.85 17.89
N ALA A 259 -28.91 -3.03 17.20
CA ALA A 259 -29.53 -1.96 16.39
C ALA A 259 -29.91 -0.71 17.20
N ASN A 260 -30.04 -0.84 18.51
CA ASN A 260 -30.44 0.26 19.40
C ASN A 260 -29.26 0.98 20.08
N LEU A 261 -28.04 0.49 19.91
CA LEU A 261 -26.87 1.18 20.42
C LEU A 261 -26.39 2.17 19.36
N SER A 262 -26.48 3.45 19.66
CA SER A 262 -26.20 4.52 18.70
C SER A 262 -25.58 5.77 19.33
N ARG A 263 -25.35 5.75 20.65
CA ARG A 263 -24.80 6.90 21.36
C ARG A 263 -23.27 6.92 21.29
N GLN A 264 -22.74 8.12 21.14
CA GLN A 264 -21.31 8.41 21.03
C GLN A 264 -20.49 7.73 22.15
N VAL A 265 -19.39 7.06 21.80
CA VAL A 265 -18.41 6.55 22.76
C VAL A 265 -17.60 7.71 23.31
N ARG A 266 -17.53 7.83 24.65
CA ARG A 266 -16.88 8.94 25.37
C ARG A 266 -15.66 8.51 26.18
N SER A 267 -15.51 7.22 26.46
CA SER A 267 -14.36 6.70 27.18
C SER A 267 -14.06 5.26 26.79
N VAL A 268 -12.82 4.87 26.88
CA VAL A 268 -12.33 3.53 26.55
C VAL A 268 -11.29 3.10 27.58
N MET A 269 -11.32 1.82 27.94
CA MET A 269 -10.33 1.21 28.85
C MET A 269 -10.27 -0.30 28.60
N THR A 270 -9.12 -0.92 28.82
CA THR A 270 -9.00 -2.36 28.98
C THR A 270 -8.79 -2.69 30.45
N ASP A 271 -9.45 -3.74 30.93
CA ASP A 271 -9.23 -4.20 32.29
C ASP A 271 -8.02 -5.15 32.40
N LYS A 272 -7.66 -5.49 33.63
CA LYS A 272 -6.56 -6.41 33.92
C LYS A 272 -6.80 -7.86 33.48
N TYR A 273 -8.01 -8.21 33.09
CA TYR A 273 -8.38 -9.53 32.56
C TYR A 273 -8.40 -9.56 31.04
N GLY A 274 -8.10 -8.44 30.38
CA GLY A 274 -8.06 -8.31 28.94
C GLY A 274 -9.41 -7.98 28.29
N GLY A 275 -10.45 -7.69 29.08
CA GLY A 275 -11.73 -7.22 28.59
C GLY A 275 -11.70 -5.76 28.20
N LEU A 276 -12.46 -5.40 27.18
CA LEU A 276 -12.62 -4.01 26.72
C LEU A 276 -13.86 -3.39 27.30
N TRP A 277 -13.70 -2.24 27.93
CA TRP A 277 -14.76 -1.41 28.51
C TRP A 277 -14.82 -0.07 27.79
N PHE A 278 -16.02 0.39 27.50
CA PHE A 278 -16.20 1.73 26.97
C PHE A 278 -17.52 2.35 27.43
N GLY A 279 -17.43 3.61 27.76
CA GLY A 279 -18.57 4.42 28.20
C GLY A 279 -19.19 5.18 27.05
N THR A 280 -20.50 5.34 27.07
CA THR A 280 -21.26 6.05 26.04
C THR A 280 -21.99 7.27 26.59
N LYS A 281 -22.41 8.16 25.71
CA LYS A 281 -23.23 9.31 26.04
C LYS A 281 -24.72 8.91 26.05
N GLY A 282 -25.12 8.01 26.98
CA GLY A 282 -26.51 7.63 27.21
C GLY A 282 -26.80 6.14 27.10
N ASP A 283 -26.11 5.35 26.31
CA ASP A 283 -26.35 3.90 26.20
C ASP A 283 -25.73 3.07 27.35
N GLY A 284 -25.07 3.73 28.30
CA GLY A 284 -24.46 3.09 29.45
C GLY A 284 -23.00 2.73 29.27
N LEU A 285 -22.53 1.80 30.09
CA LEU A 285 -21.17 1.25 30.07
C LEU A 285 -21.21 -0.13 29.40
N LEU A 286 -20.41 -0.33 28.36
CA LEU A 286 -20.35 -1.59 27.63
C LEU A 286 -19.06 -2.35 27.97
N HIS A 287 -19.20 -3.68 28.11
CA HIS A 287 -18.09 -4.61 28.28
C HIS A 287 -18.06 -5.64 27.17
N VAL A 288 -16.91 -5.80 26.51
CA VAL A 288 -16.65 -6.78 25.46
C VAL A 288 -15.45 -7.64 25.87
N PRO A 289 -15.67 -8.85 26.42
CA PRO A 289 -14.59 -9.67 26.97
C PRO A 289 -13.60 -10.15 25.92
N ASP A 290 -14.08 -10.52 24.74
CA ASP A 290 -13.28 -11.12 23.66
C ASP A 290 -13.15 -10.21 22.44
N TYR A 291 -12.88 -8.92 22.64
CA TYR A 291 -12.83 -7.94 21.55
C TYR A 291 -11.83 -8.27 20.44
N HIS A 292 -10.76 -9.03 20.75
CA HIS A 292 -9.79 -9.50 19.76
C HIS A 292 -10.38 -10.46 18.71
N GLN A 293 -11.50 -11.11 19.02
CA GLN A 293 -12.20 -12.01 18.10
C GLN A 293 -13.18 -11.27 17.18
N ALA A 294 -13.21 -9.94 17.28
CA ALA A 294 -14.04 -9.09 16.44
C ALA A 294 -13.69 -9.28 14.98
N THR A 295 -14.58 -9.90 14.22
CA THR A 295 -14.52 -9.96 12.77
C THR A 295 -15.67 -9.18 12.16
N ARG A 296 -15.53 -8.81 10.89
CA ARG A 296 -16.56 -8.04 10.17
C ARG A 296 -17.95 -8.66 10.20
N ASN A 297 -18.07 -9.97 10.46
CA ASN A 297 -19.31 -10.74 10.36
C ASN A 297 -19.71 -11.44 11.67
N THR A 298 -18.97 -11.31 12.76
CA THR A 298 -19.31 -11.94 14.03
C THR A 298 -19.94 -10.92 14.98
N PRO A 299 -21.19 -11.13 15.46
CA PRO A 299 -21.70 -10.36 16.58
C PRO A 299 -20.76 -10.56 17.78
N LEU A 300 -20.29 -9.48 18.35
CA LEU A 300 -19.51 -9.53 19.59
C LEU A 300 -20.44 -9.76 20.77
N GLY A 301 -20.09 -10.70 21.63
CA GLY A 301 -20.72 -10.82 22.93
C GLY A 301 -20.38 -9.58 23.76
N ALA A 302 -21.38 -8.76 24.04
CA ALA A 302 -21.22 -7.58 24.87
C ALA A 302 -22.25 -7.58 26.01
N THR A 303 -21.92 -6.86 27.09
CA THR A 303 -22.83 -6.63 28.21
C THR A 303 -22.91 -5.14 28.47
N VAL A 304 -24.13 -4.63 28.66
CA VAL A 304 -24.40 -3.22 29.04
C VAL A 304 -24.65 -3.14 30.52
N TYR A 305 -24.04 -2.17 31.16
CA TYR A 305 -24.19 -1.85 32.57
C TYR A 305 -24.69 -0.43 32.77
N SER A 306 -25.50 -0.25 33.81
CA SER A 306 -25.84 1.02 34.44
C SER A 306 -25.97 0.79 35.93
N PRO A 307 -26.12 1.83 36.78
CA PRO A 307 -26.33 1.65 38.19
C PRO A 307 -27.51 0.72 38.50
N GLY A 308 -27.22 -0.39 39.19
CA GLY A 308 -28.22 -1.39 39.59
C GLY A 308 -28.77 -2.26 38.45
N LYS A 309 -28.25 -2.19 37.23
CA LYS A 309 -28.75 -2.97 36.10
C LYS A 309 -27.61 -3.48 35.18
N LYS A 310 -27.78 -4.74 34.75
CA LYS A 310 -26.89 -5.42 33.81
C LYS A 310 -27.70 -6.18 32.77
N GLN A 311 -27.34 -6.10 31.51
CA GLN A 311 -28.02 -6.83 30.42
C GLN A 311 -27.04 -7.28 29.35
N VAL A 312 -27.12 -8.56 28.95
CA VAL A 312 -26.35 -9.08 27.80
C VAL A 312 -26.94 -8.50 26.53
N VAL A 313 -26.05 -8.01 25.64
CA VAL A 313 -26.42 -7.42 24.37
C VAL A 313 -26.88 -8.50 23.41
N SER A 314 -28.03 -8.29 22.79
CA SER A 314 -28.59 -9.10 21.70
C SER A 314 -28.74 -8.22 20.44
N SER A 315 -29.19 -8.81 19.34
CA SER A 315 -29.47 -8.07 18.10
C SER A 315 -30.39 -6.86 18.29
N TYR A 316 -31.25 -6.93 19.34
CA TYR A 316 -32.12 -5.83 19.80
C TYR A 316 -32.10 -5.82 21.32
N ILE A 317 -31.56 -4.74 21.90
CA ILE A 317 -31.54 -4.55 23.35
C ILE A 317 -32.67 -3.58 23.76
N LYS A 318 -33.51 -3.97 24.74
CA LYS A 318 -34.51 -3.10 25.32
C LYS A 318 -33.88 -2.39 26.50
N TRP A 319 -33.29 -1.22 26.25
CA TRP A 319 -32.57 -0.43 27.25
C TRP A 319 -33.25 0.91 27.43
N ASN A 320 -33.76 1.18 28.61
CA ASN A 320 -34.55 2.38 28.92
C ASN A 320 -33.88 3.28 29.96
N GLN A 321 -32.66 3.01 30.34
CA GLN A 321 -31.92 3.84 31.29
C GLN A 321 -30.86 4.64 30.56
N GLU A 322 -30.89 5.94 30.76
CA GLU A 322 -29.84 6.82 30.27
C GLU A 322 -28.74 6.87 31.32
N PHE A 323 -27.55 6.42 30.95
CA PHE A 323 -26.36 6.47 31.80
C PHE A 323 -25.19 6.99 30.98
N HIS A 324 -24.69 8.16 31.36
CA HIS A 324 -23.59 8.86 30.71
C HIS A 324 -22.27 8.49 31.40
N ALA A 325 -21.40 7.73 30.75
CA ALA A 325 -20.07 7.38 31.27
C ALA A 325 -18.99 8.12 30.45
N TYR A 326 -18.45 9.19 31.00
CA TYR A 326 -17.51 10.09 30.31
C TYR A 326 -16.06 9.68 30.49
N LYS A 327 -15.69 9.07 31.62
CA LYS A 327 -14.31 8.62 31.89
C LYS A 327 -14.28 7.31 32.64
N LEU A 328 -13.33 6.44 32.25
CA LEU A 328 -13.03 5.18 32.93
C LEU A 328 -11.57 5.20 33.37
N VAL A 329 -11.32 4.92 34.66
CA VAL A 329 -9.99 4.89 35.23
C VAL A 329 -9.81 3.64 36.09
N GLN A 330 -8.94 2.72 35.65
CA GLN A 330 -8.60 1.52 36.43
C GLN A 330 -8.07 1.93 37.80
N SER A 331 -8.68 1.44 38.88
CA SER A 331 -8.18 1.70 40.22
C SER A 331 -6.85 0.96 40.46
N ARG A 332 -5.91 1.67 41.10
CA ARG A 332 -4.62 1.10 41.54
C ARG A 332 -4.70 0.44 42.90
N TYR A 333 -5.72 0.80 43.68
CA TYR A 333 -5.84 0.41 45.08
C TYR A 333 -7.03 -0.51 45.36
N MET A 334 -7.96 -0.66 44.41
CA MET A 334 -9.16 -1.46 44.57
C MET A 334 -9.39 -2.38 43.39
N ASP A 335 -10.17 -3.45 43.59
CA ASP A 335 -10.51 -4.41 42.56
C ASP A 335 -11.73 -3.94 41.74
N GLY A 336 -11.49 -2.94 40.90
CA GLY A 336 -12.48 -2.31 40.07
C GLY A 336 -11.93 -1.07 39.38
N PHE A 337 -12.80 -0.22 38.91
CA PHE A 337 -12.43 1.03 38.24
C PHE A 337 -13.43 2.16 38.53
N TRP A 338 -12.93 3.38 38.47
CA TRP A 338 -13.72 4.59 38.61
C TRP A 338 -14.43 4.95 37.32
N ILE A 339 -15.63 5.50 37.45
CA ILE A 339 -16.45 5.99 36.34
C ILE A 339 -16.81 7.45 36.62
N GLY A 340 -16.28 8.34 35.78
CA GLY A 340 -16.77 9.73 35.72
C GLY A 340 -18.02 9.78 34.86
N ALA A 341 -19.09 10.36 35.40
CA ALA A 341 -20.41 10.30 34.77
C ALA A 341 -21.14 11.63 34.86
N GLY A 342 -22.36 11.68 34.33
CA GLY A 342 -23.28 12.78 34.50
C GLY A 342 -23.65 13.00 35.96
N ASP A 343 -24.95 13.19 36.28
CA ASP A 343 -25.47 13.28 37.64
C ASP A 343 -25.65 11.85 38.24
N PRO A 344 -25.17 11.55 39.46
CA PRO A 344 -24.50 12.35 40.49
C PRO A 344 -22.97 12.45 40.37
N GLY A 345 -22.34 12.12 39.22
CA GLY A 345 -20.97 12.39 38.89
C GLY A 345 -20.00 11.22 39.03
N LEU A 346 -19.86 10.65 40.21
CA LEU A 346 -18.86 9.61 40.47
C LEU A 346 -19.50 8.24 40.71
N PHE A 347 -19.00 7.21 40.01
CA PHE A 347 -19.38 5.83 40.21
C PHE A 347 -18.14 4.94 40.31
N TYR A 348 -18.32 3.74 40.86
CA TYR A 348 -17.31 2.70 40.96
C TYR A 348 -17.87 1.37 40.44
N TYR A 349 -17.18 0.74 39.51
CA TYR A 349 -17.44 -0.64 39.11
C TYR A 349 -16.59 -1.60 39.94
N SER A 350 -17.22 -2.59 40.53
CA SER A 350 -16.57 -3.63 41.32
C SER A 350 -16.53 -4.95 40.53
N PHE A 351 -15.33 -5.50 40.29
CA PHE A 351 -15.19 -6.82 39.68
C PHE A 351 -15.71 -7.95 40.58
N ARG A 352 -15.71 -7.73 41.87
CA ARG A 352 -16.21 -8.70 42.84
C ARG A 352 -17.70 -8.90 42.72
N ASP A 353 -18.44 -7.81 42.60
CA ASP A 353 -19.92 -7.80 42.59
C ASP A 353 -20.45 -7.80 41.16
N ASP A 354 -19.58 -7.56 40.16
CA ASP A 354 -19.95 -7.39 38.76
C ASP A 354 -21.06 -6.35 38.55
N ALA A 355 -20.91 -5.20 39.22
CA ALA A 355 -21.93 -4.15 39.28
C ALA A 355 -21.33 -2.74 39.35
N VAL A 356 -22.13 -1.76 38.89
CA VAL A 356 -21.83 -0.34 38.97
C VAL A 356 -22.54 0.23 40.21
N HIS A 357 -21.78 0.86 41.11
CA HIS A 357 -22.23 1.49 42.34
C HIS A 357 -22.07 3.00 42.29
N PRO A 358 -23.09 3.78 42.70
CA PRO A 358 -22.90 5.22 42.90
C PRO A 358 -21.99 5.47 44.10
N VAL A 359 -21.17 6.52 44.03
CA VAL A 359 -20.36 6.96 45.18
C VAL A 359 -21.11 8.12 45.86
N GLU A 360 -21.72 7.81 47.02
CA GLU A 360 -22.58 8.75 47.73
C GLU A 360 -21.79 9.75 48.57
N TYR A 361 -22.42 10.89 48.89
CA TYR A 361 -21.87 11.88 49.80
C TYR A 361 -22.28 11.56 51.24
N SER A 362 -21.32 11.45 52.16
CA SER A 362 -21.58 11.22 53.58
C SER A 362 -22.04 12.47 54.32
N SER A 363 -21.89 13.67 53.77
CA SER A 363 -22.34 14.93 54.35
C SER A 363 -22.86 15.83 53.24
N GLY A 364 -24.09 16.34 53.35
CA GLY A 364 -24.90 17.09 52.36
C GLY A 364 -24.24 18.23 51.58
N GLY A 365 -23.20 17.97 50.88
CA GLY A 365 -22.57 18.86 49.92
C GLY A 365 -23.13 18.65 48.50
N GLN A 366 -23.05 19.65 47.64
CA GLN A 366 -23.38 19.46 46.22
C GLN A 366 -22.39 18.50 45.56
N PRO A 367 -22.84 17.43 44.92
CA PRO A 367 -21.96 16.51 44.22
C PRO A 367 -21.25 17.21 43.04
N ALA A 368 -20.02 16.79 42.74
CA ALA A 368 -19.40 17.14 41.49
C ALA A 368 -20.12 16.36 40.38
N ILE A 369 -20.77 17.05 39.48
CA ILE A 369 -21.52 16.48 38.36
C ILE A 369 -20.72 16.62 37.05
N GLU A 370 -21.06 15.82 36.06
CA GLU A 370 -20.38 15.82 34.75
C GLU A 370 -18.86 15.71 34.86
N ILE A 371 -18.39 14.63 35.50
CA ILE A 371 -16.99 14.34 35.69
C ILE A 371 -16.39 13.80 34.37
N HIS A 372 -15.46 14.56 33.79
CA HIS A 372 -14.81 14.25 32.51
C HIS A 372 -13.45 13.60 32.66
N ASP A 373 -12.73 13.82 33.77
CA ASP A 373 -11.51 13.07 34.06
C ASP A 373 -11.27 12.87 35.55
N ILE A 374 -10.56 11.80 35.91
CA ILE A 374 -10.30 11.39 37.29
C ILE A 374 -8.82 11.02 37.42
N TYR A 375 -8.19 11.52 38.49
CA TYR A 375 -6.86 11.10 38.92
C TYR A 375 -6.92 10.51 40.32
N GLU A 376 -6.57 9.22 40.45
CA GLU A 376 -6.48 8.53 41.72
C GLU A 376 -5.09 8.74 42.34
N GLU A 377 -5.02 9.56 43.39
CA GLU A 377 -3.76 9.85 44.09
C GLU A 377 -3.40 8.76 45.09
N SER A 378 -4.41 8.30 45.84
CA SER A 378 -4.26 7.23 46.85
C SER A 378 -5.54 6.41 46.96
N ASP A 379 -5.56 5.44 47.87
CA ASP A 379 -6.74 4.63 48.18
C ASP A 379 -7.93 5.43 48.74
N SER A 380 -7.70 6.68 49.12
CA SER A 380 -8.67 7.57 49.80
C SER A 380 -8.74 8.97 49.17
N ILE A 381 -7.96 9.30 48.16
CA ILE A 381 -7.97 10.62 47.54
C ILE A 381 -8.08 10.53 46.03
N LEU A 382 -9.12 11.19 45.50
CA LEU A 382 -9.32 11.42 44.08
C LEU A 382 -9.29 12.92 43.76
N TYR A 383 -8.78 13.23 42.57
CA TYR A 383 -9.02 14.51 41.90
C TYR A 383 -9.93 14.29 40.69
N ALA A 384 -10.84 15.23 40.47
CA ALA A 384 -11.78 15.17 39.33
C ALA A 384 -11.95 16.53 38.68
N VAL A 385 -12.00 16.54 37.35
CA VAL A 385 -12.36 17.70 36.53
C VAL A 385 -13.78 17.53 36.00
N THR A 386 -14.47 18.64 35.83
CA THR A 386 -15.90 18.67 35.47
C THR A 386 -16.16 19.64 34.32
N ALA A 387 -17.23 19.39 33.57
CA ALA A 387 -17.74 20.31 32.58
C ALA A 387 -18.73 21.30 33.19
N GLY A 388 -18.21 22.42 33.74
CA GLY A 388 -19.03 23.53 34.21
C GLY A 388 -18.95 23.86 35.69
N VAL A 389 -18.48 22.93 36.57
CA VAL A 389 -18.36 23.21 38.02
C VAL A 389 -16.93 23.23 38.54
N GLY A 390 -15.92 22.97 37.68
CA GLY A 390 -14.50 23.19 37.98
C GLY A 390 -13.75 21.93 38.41
N PHE A 391 -12.78 22.10 39.33
CA PHE A 391 -11.84 21.06 39.75
C PHE A 391 -11.99 20.74 41.24
N TYR A 392 -12.01 19.45 41.56
CA TYR A 392 -12.28 18.95 42.88
C TYR A 392 -11.19 18.00 43.38
N LYS A 393 -10.91 18.10 44.73
CA LYS A 393 -10.25 17.05 45.52
C LYS A 393 -11.33 16.38 46.36
N MET A 394 -11.41 15.05 46.29
CA MET A 394 -12.37 14.23 47.01
C MET A 394 -11.64 13.32 47.99
N VAL A 395 -12.07 13.30 49.24
CA VAL A 395 -11.58 12.37 50.27
C VAL A 395 -12.62 11.28 50.44
N LEU A 396 -12.22 10.06 50.18
CA LEU A 396 -13.09 8.88 50.24
C LEU A 396 -13.13 8.28 51.61
N GLU A 397 -14.24 7.64 51.96
CA GLU A 397 -14.42 6.79 53.13
C GLU A 397 -14.98 5.45 52.68
N LYS A 398 -14.44 4.35 53.27
CA LYS A 398 -14.90 2.99 53.03
C LYS A 398 -15.53 2.44 54.28
N LYS A 399 -16.86 2.22 54.30
CA LYS A 399 -17.59 1.63 55.40
C LYS A 399 -18.45 0.47 54.93
N ALA A 400 -18.34 -0.69 55.57
CA ALA A 400 -19.17 -1.88 55.32
C ALA A 400 -19.24 -2.31 53.84
N GLY A 401 -18.15 -2.05 53.07
CA GLY A 401 -18.09 -2.39 51.63
C GLY A 401 -18.62 -1.30 50.71
N GLN A 402 -19.23 -0.23 51.23
CA GLN A 402 -19.63 0.94 50.43
C GLN A 402 -18.55 2.01 50.44
N ILE A 403 -18.40 2.67 49.29
CA ILE A 403 -17.49 3.80 49.07
C ILE A 403 -18.34 5.07 49.07
N SER A 404 -17.93 6.05 49.87
CA SER A 404 -18.60 7.36 49.91
C SER A 404 -17.55 8.49 49.96
N ILE A 405 -17.98 9.70 49.58
CA ILE A 405 -17.16 10.91 49.68
C ILE A 405 -17.39 11.51 51.06
N ARG A 406 -16.35 11.43 51.94
CA ARG A 406 -16.38 12.04 53.26
C ARG A 406 -16.26 13.56 53.20
N ARG A 407 -15.40 14.08 52.32
CA ARG A 407 -15.13 15.53 52.18
C ARG A 407 -14.72 15.81 50.74
N GLN A 408 -15.15 16.96 50.25
CA GLN A 408 -14.64 17.50 48.98
C GLN A 408 -14.18 18.94 49.14
N LYS A 409 -13.19 19.32 48.34
CA LYS A 409 -12.67 20.69 48.21
C LYS A 409 -12.69 21.07 46.75
N ARG A 410 -13.39 22.15 46.41
CA ARG A 410 -13.38 22.77 45.09
C ARG A 410 -12.28 23.76 45.03
N TYR A 411 -11.41 23.68 43.96
CA TYR A 411 -10.42 24.69 43.63
C TYR A 411 -10.98 25.61 42.57
N ARG A 412 -10.70 26.91 42.72
CA ARG A 412 -11.18 27.95 41.80
C ARG A 412 -9.96 28.55 41.10
N PHE A 413 -9.97 28.51 39.77
CA PHE A 413 -8.91 29.07 38.95
C PHE A 413 -9.45 30.25 38.16
N PHE A 414 -8.64 31.31 38.05
CA PHE A 414 -9.02 32.54 37.38
C PHE A 414 -8.02 32.91 36.32
N HIS A 415 -8.49 33.38 35.19
CA HIS A 415 -7.76 34.01 34.12
C HIS A 415 -8.47 35.33 33.77
N GLU A 416 -7.76 36.47 33.75
CA GLU A 416 -8.34 37.80 33.48
C GLU A 416 -9.66 38.06 34.28
N GLN A 417 -9.68 37.73 35.59
CA GLN A 417 -10.82 37.86 36.48
C GLN A 417 -12.02 36.92 36.15
N GLN A 418 -11.93 36.06 35.14
CA GLN A 418 -12.96 35.06 34.82
C GLN A 418 -12.59 33.72 35.46
N GLU A 419 -13.56 33.12 36.14
CA GLU A 419 -13.37 31.79 36.72
C GLU A 419 -13.40 30.73 35.61
N ILE A 420 -12.45 29.82 35.63
CA ILE A 420 -12.38 28.65 34.71
C ILE A 420 -13.14 27.52 35.40
N THR A 421 -14.24 27.08 34.79
CA THR A 421 -15.13 26.06 35.36
C THR A 421 -15.27 24.81 34.49
N MET A 422 -14.84 24.87 33.23
CA MET A 422 -15.03 23.82 32.23
C MET A 422 -13.69 23.18 31.85
N PHE A 423 -13.49 21.94 32.30
CA PHE A 423 -12.29 21.16 32.04
C PHE A 423 -12.66 19.79 31.47
N TYR A 424 -11.86 19.28 30.54
CA TYR A 424 -12.02 17.95 29.98
C TYR A 424 -10.81 17.04 30.30
N PRO A 425 -9.64 17.16 29.65
CA PRO A 425 -8.55 16.27 29.95
C PRO A 425 -7.80 16.70 31.21
N MET A 426 -7.26 15.71 31.91
CA MET A 426 -6.32 15.88 33.00
C MET A 426 -5.12 14.97 32.78
N LEU A 427 -3.91 15.48 33.00
CA LEU A 427 -2.66 14.72 32.85
C LEU A 427 -1.77 14.93 34.08
N ALA A 428 -1.36 13.83 34.71
CA ALA A 428 -0.41 13.90 35.83
C ALA A 428 1.04 13.98 35.32
N GLU A 429 1.83 14.83 35.96
CA GLU A 429 3.27 14.95 35.76
C GLU A 429 4.00 14.71 37.10
N GLY A 430 4.66 13.55 37.17
CA GLY A 430 5.28 13.09 38.40
C GLY A 430 4.28 12.98 39.57
N ASP A 431 4.73 13.15 40.79
CA ASP A 431 3.90 12.96 41.99
C ASP A 431 3.17 14.22 42.46
N SER A 432 3.45 15.38 41.86
CA SER A 432 2.93 16.64 42.40
C SER A 432 2.10 17.47 41.44
N ILE A 433 2.32 17.39 40.16
CA ILE A 433 1.71 18.28 39.18
C ILE A 433 0.54 17.61 38.48
N LEU A 434 -0.56 18.34 38.33
CA LEU A 434 -1.67 18.02 37.43
C LEU A 434 -1.80 19.12 36.38
N TRP A 435 -1.85 18.70 35.13
CA TRP A 435 -2.21 19.55 34.00
C TRP A 435 -3.67 19.38 33.68
N LEU A 436 -4.41 20.48 33.62
CA LEU A 436 -5.84 20.51 33.36
C LEU A 436 -6.07 21.26 32.05
N GLY A 437 -6.72 20.63 31.08
CA GLY A 437 -7.11 21.25 29.83
C GLY A 437 -8.48 21.92 29.96
N SER A 438 -8.54 23.25 29.74
CA SER A 438 -9.80 23.97 29.80
C SER A 438 -10.40 24.25 28.44
N ARG A 439 -11.66 24.57 28.43
CA ARG A 439 -12.35 25.10 27.25
C ARG A 439 -12.12 26.63 27.21
N GLU A 440 -11.53 27.11 26.13
CA GLU A 440 -11.31 28.52 25.80
C GLU A 440 -10.28 29.31 26.65
N LYS A 441 -9.66 28.69 27.68
CA LYS A 441 -8.72 29.38 28.59
C LYS A 441 -7.32 28.74 28.66
N GLY A 442 -7.03 27.77 27.77
CA GLY A 442 -5.73 27.08 27.74
C GLY A 442 -5.54 26.07 28.86
N LEU A 443 -4.35 25.97 29.39
CA LEU A 443 -3.94 24.99 30.36
C LEU A 443 -3.84 25.57 31.78
N VAL A 444 -4.22 24.78 32.78
CA VAL A 444 -3.93 25.06 34.18
C VAL A 444 -2.92 24.04 34.69
N ARG A 445 -1.75 24.50 35.13
CA ARG A 445 -0.76 23.72 35.84
C ARG A 445 -1.00 23.86 37.34
N PHE A 446 -1.37 22.76 37.99
CA PHE A 446 -1.70 22.75 39.42
C PHE A 446 -0.71 21.91 40.19
N ASP A 447 -0.12 22.46 41.26
CA ASP A 447 0.73 21.73 42.19
C ASP A 447 -0.09 21.23 43.39
N LYS A 448 -0.22 19.93 43.53
CA LYS A 448 -1.00 19.26 44.59
C LYS A 448 -0.41 19.49 45.99
N ARG A 449 0.90 19.76 46.13
CA ARG A 449 1.58 19.91 47.43
C ARG A 449 1.44 21.33 47.98
N THR A 450 1.62 22.32 47.13
CA THR A 450 1.51 23.74 47.50
C THR A 450 0.11 24.29 47.30
N GLU A 451 -0.70 23.60 46.52
CA GLU A 451 -2.01 24.03 46.03
C GLU A 451 -1.98 25.30 45.17
N GLU A 452 -0.78 25.67 44.67
CA GLU A 452 -0.61 26.77 43.75
C GLU A 452 -0.93 26.38 42.33
N TYR A 453 -1.34 27.36 41.54
CA TYR A 453 -1.63 27.13 40.13
C TYR A 453 -1.09 28.22 39.22
N GLN A 454 -0.86 27.86 37.96
CA GLN A 454 -0.51 28.75 36.88
C GLN A 454 -1.42 28.50 35.70
N VAL A 455 -2.02 29.55 35.15
CA VAL A 455 -2.77 29.48 33.89
C VAL A 455 -1.80 29.80 32.74
N ILE A 456 -1.85 28.97 31.69
CA ILE A 456 -1.00 29.07 30.51
C ILE A 456 -1.89 29.20 29.32
N SER A 457 -2.05 30.39 28.76
CA SER A 457 -2.76 30.64 27.52
C SER A 457 -1.85 30.33 26.33
N LEU A 458 -2.21 29.32 25.58
CA LEU A 458 -1.51 28.95 24.34
C LEU A 458 -1.75 29.99 23.24
N LYS A 459 -2.93 30.64 23.28
CA LYS A 459 -3.27 31.75 22.39
C LYS A 459 -2.32 32.93 22.54
N GLU A 460 -1.96 33.28 23.77
CA GLU A 460 -0.99 34.38 24.04
C GLU A 460 0.41 33.98 23.57
N MET A 461 0.81 32.73 23.80
CA MET A 461 2.15 32.25 23.42
C MET A 461 2.31 32.17 21.89
N LEU A 462 1.29 31.70 21.17
CA LEU A 462 1.35 31.36 19.75
C LEU A 462 0.66 32.39 18.84
N ARG A 463 -0.12 33.32 19.42
CA ARG A 463 -0.98 34.28 18.70
C ARG A 463 -1.98 33.58 17.75
N LYS A 464 -2.47 32.40 18.16
CA LYS A 464 -3.43 31.55 17.44
C LYS A 464 -4.53 31.11 18.40
N SER A 465 -5.74 30.87 17.89
CA SER A 465 -6.91 30.48 18.69
C SER A 465 -6.87 28.99 19.05
N VAL A 466 -6.04 28.63 20.03
CA VAL A 466 -5.74 27.23 20.42
C VAL A 466 -5.94 26.95 21.91
N ASP A 467 -6.70 27.80 22.61
CA ASP A 467 -6.96 27.64 24.05
C ASP A 467 -8.15 26.74 24.40
N ASP A 468 -8.82 26.17 23.40
CA ASP A 468 -9.89 25.17 23.56
C ASP A 468 -9.27 23.76 23.51
N ILE A 469 -8.98 23.19 24.68
CA ILE A 469 -8.19 21.96 24.82
C ILE A 469 -9.14 20.75 24.81
N LEU A 470 -8.87 19.80 23.91
CA LEU A 470 -9.62 18.55 23.73
C LEU A 470 -8.86 17.33 24.28
N SER A 471 -7.55 17.33 24.18
CA SER A 471 -6.73 16.18 24.61
C SER A 471 -5.33 16.60 25.10
N LEU A 472 -4.77 15.79 26.00
CA LEU A 472 -3.43 15.94 26.52
C LEU A 472 -2.70 14.60 26.44
N TYR A 473 -1.49 14.62 25.91
CA TYR A 473 -0.64 13.43 25.85
C TYR A 473 0.83 13.80 26.08
N ARG A 474 1.52 13.02 26.90
CA ARG A 474 2.96 13.18 27.13
C ARG A 474 3.71 12.03 26.49
N THR A 475 4.63 12.35 25.60
CA THR A 475 5.49 11.38 24.91
C THR A 475 6.62 10.89 25.82
N GLN A 476 7.23 9.76 25.44
CA GLN A 476 8.34 9.17 26.18
C GLN A 476 9.59 10.09 26.23
N ASP A 477 9.78 10.95 25.23
CA ASP A 477 10.86 11.97 25.20
C ASP A 477 10.55 13.20 26.06
N GLY A 478 9.41 13.22 26.76
CA GLY A 478 9.03 14.24 27.74
C GLY A 478 8.30 15.46 27.18
N LYS A 479 8.05 15.53 25.87
CA LYS A 479 7.21 16.58 25.28
C LYS A 479 5.74 16.34 25.60
N MET A 480 4.96 17.42 25.68
CA MET A 480 3.52 17.34 25.85
C MET A 480 2.81 17.83 24.58
N TYR A 481 1.96 16.97 24.03
CA TYR A 481 1.11 17.31 22.91
C TYR A 481 -0.29 17.64 23.39
N VAL A 482 -0.78 18.77 22.92
CA VAL A 482 -2.07 19.35 23.30
C VAL A 482 -2.95 19.36 22.02
N GLY A 483 -3.94 18.50 21.99
CA GLY A 483 -4.97 18.53 20.93
C GLY A 483 -5.99 19.62 21.21
N THR A 484 -6.24 20.46 20.21
CA THR A 484 -7.17 21.58 20.31
C THR A 484 -8.22 21.55 19.21
N THR A 485 -9.20 22.44 19.26
CA THR A 485 -10.17 22.63 18.18
C THR A 485 -9.57 23.26 16.92
N SER A 486 -8.31 23.74 17.00
CA SER A 486 -7.68 24.51 15.93
C SER A 486 -6.21 24.12 15.68
N GLY A 487 -5.87 22.86 15.90
CA GLY A 487 -4.53 22.31 15.63
C GLY A 487 -3.96 21.52 16.81
N LEU A 488 -2.75 21.03 16.61
CA LEU A 488 -1.94 20.35 17.61
C LEU A 488 -0.89 21.32 18.11
N VAL A 489 -0.68 21.38 19.43
CA VAL A 489 0.39 22.18 20.03
C VAL A 489 1.38 21.24 20.72
N CYS A 490 2.68 21.41 20.42
CA CYS A 490 3.76 20.71 21.10
C CYS A 490 4.38 21.64 22.14
N LEU A 491 4.39 21.21 23.40
CA LEU A 491 5.07 21.91 24.49
C LEU A 491 6.36 21.20 24.83
N THR A 492 7.45 21.96 24.87
CA THR A 492 8.78 21.52 25.31
C THR A 492 9.13 22.22 26.60
N PHE A 493 9.58 21.47 27.60
CA PHE A 493 9.87 21.97 28.94
C PHE A 493 11.36 22.15 29.11
N HIS A 494 11.76 23.39 29.48
CA HIS A 494 13.11 23.75 29.91
C HIS A 494 13.05 24.18 31.38
N GLU A 495 14.16 24.15 32.10
CA GLU A 495 14.20 24.41 33.54
C GLU A 495 13.43 25.67 33.99
N LYS A 496 13.38 26.72 33.17
CA LYS A 496 12.70 27.99 33.46
C LYS A 496 11.71 28.48 32.43
N LYS A 497 11.47 27.71 31.38
CA LYS A 497 10.65 28.15 30.23
C LYS A 497 9.90 27.01 29.60
N ILE A 498 8.64 27.26 29.24
CA ILE A 498 7.85 26.39 28.37
C ILE A 498 7.88 26.99 26.97
N GLU A 499 8.24 26.21 25.99
CA GLU A 499 8.19 26.58 24.59
C GLU A 499 7.03 25.87 23.93
N ALA A 500 6.27 26.60 23.13
CA ALA A 500 5.13 26.08 22.40
C ALA A 500 5.38 26.14 20.88
N ALA A 501 5.13 25.06 20.17
CA ALA A 501 5.14 24.98 18.72
C ALA A 501 3.76 24.58 18.20
N TYR A 502 3.25 25.33 17.23
CA TYR A 502 1.97 25.06 16.59
C TYR A 502 2.16 24.13 15.38
N ILE A 503 1.30 23.12 15.26
CA ILE A 503 1.26 22.17 14.17
C ILE A 503 -0.15 22.18 13.60
N GLY A 504 -0.30 22.65 12.38
CA GLY A 504 -1.59 22.78 11.68
C GLY A 504 -1.44 22.51 10.19
N ARG A 505 -2.30 23.07 9.37
CA ARG A 505 -2.33 22.81 7.92
C ARG A 505 -1.05 23.16 7.18
N GLU A 506 -0.40 24.27 7.56
CA GLU A 506 0.88 24.68 6.98
C GLU A 506 2.01 23.70 7.31
N GLN A 507 1.87 22.92 8.39
CA GLN A 507 2.81 21.89 8.83
C GLN A 507 2.35 20.47 8.40
N GLY A 508 1.36 20.38 7.51
CA GLY A 508 0.93 19.12 6.88
C GLY A 508 -0.29 18.45 7.50
N LEU A 509 -0.89 18.95 8.58
CA LEU A 509 -2.14 18.39 9.10
C LEU A 509 -3.32 18.83 8.25
N LEU A 510 -4.00 17.88 7.59
CA LEU A 510 -5.19 18.19 6.77
C LEU A 510 -6.44 18.52 7.61
N ASN A 511 -6.45 18.12 8.89
CA ASN A 511 -7.51 18.39 9.84
C ASN A 511 -6.93 18.96 11.13
N ASP A 512 -7.55 20.00 11.65
CA ASP A 512 -7.08 20.79 12.80
C ASP A 512 -7.88 20.50 14.09
N MET A 513 -9.00 19.78 14.07
CA MET A 513 -9.72 19.41 15.29
C MET A 513 -9.21 18.08 15.83
N ILE A 514 -8.40 18.13 16.89
CA ILE A 514 -7.67 16.98 17.43
C ILE A 514 -8.31 16.51 18.74
N HIS A 515 -9.15 15.50 18.67
CA HIS A 515 -9.90 14.95 19.81
C HIS A 515 -9.07 14.03 20.71
N GLY A 516 -8.07 13.35 20.16
CA GLY A 516 -7.23 12.42 20.91
C GLY A 516 -5.82 12.34 20.33
N VAL A 517 -4.81 12.20 21.18
CA VAL A 517 -3.41 12.03 20.81
C VAL A 517 -2.85 10.82 21.53
N LEU A 518 -2.26 9.87 20.79
CA LEU A 518 -1.57 8.71 21.34
C LEU A 518 -0.27 8.47 20.57
N GLU A 519 0.77 7.97 21.25
CA GLU A 519 2.04 7.60 20.64
C GLU A 519 2.12 6.08 20.44
N ASP A 520 2.56 5.63 19.27
CA ASP A 520 2.83 4.21 19.03
C ASP A 520 4.25 3.81 19.49
N GLY A 521 4.54 2.49 19.43
CA GLY A 521 5.84 1.96 19.82
C GLY A 521 7.03 2.40 18.94
N ASN A 522 6.80 3.13 17.86
CA ASN A 522 7.80 3.63 16.92
C ASN A 522 7.96 5.15 17.02
N GLY A 523 7.28 5.82 17.96
CA GLY A 523 7.35 7.26 18.16
C GLY A 523 6.50 8.10 17.21
N PHE A 524 5.58 7.47 16.46
CA PHE A 524 4.58 8.20 15.68
C PHE A 524 3.39 8.58 16.54
N LEU A 525 2.86 9.76 16.33
CA LEU A 525 1.61 10.19 16.95
C LEU A 525 0.42 9.80 16.08
N TRP A 526 -0.59 9.24 16.72
CA TRP A 526 -1.88 8.95 16.12
C TRP A 526 -2.91 9.93 16.66
N LEU A 527 -3.54 10.67 15.76
CA LEU A 527 -4.43 11.78 16.07
C LEU A 527 -5.85 11.43 15.64
N GLY A 528 -6.75 11.28 16.61
CA GLY A 528 -8.18 11.15 16.34
C GLY A 528 -8.77 12.52 16.01
N THR A 529 -9.45 12.66 14.86
CA THR A 529 -9.97 13.93 14.38
C THR A 529 -11.48 13.85 14.12
N ASN A 530 -12.12 14.96 13.75
CA ASN A 530 -13.51 14.95 13.27
C ASN A 530 -13.63 14.41 11.83
N ARG A 531 -12.54 13.98 11.21
CA ARG A 531 -12.54 13.42 9.84
C ARG A 531 -11.48 12.34 9.65
N GLY A 532 -11.59 11.25 10.42
CA GLY A 532 -10.67 10.13 10.34
C GLY A 532 -9.48 10.22 11.28
N LEU A 533 -8.49 9.39 11.04
CA LEU A 533 -7.31 9.21 11.88
C LEU A 533 -6.07 9.70 11.14
N ILE A 534 -5.21 10.48 11.80
CA ILE A 534 -3.94 10.97 11.25
C ILE A 534 -2.78 10.27 11.95
N LYS A 535 -1.83 9.75 11.18
CA LYS A 535 -0.51 9.36 11.68
C LYS A 535 0.46 10.51 11.40
N TYR A 536 1.18 10.96 12.41
CA TYR A 536 2.08 12.11 12.35
C TYR A 536 3.48 11.72 12.85
N ASN A 537 4.51 12.10 12.11
CA ASN A 537 5.90 11.93 12.52
C ASN A 537 6.43 13.22 13.18
N PRO A 538 6.65 13.23 14.49
CA PRO A 538 7.11 14.44 15.19
C PRO A 538 8.56 14.84 14.88
N GLN A 539 9.36 13.97 14.25
CA GLN A 539 10.76 14.25 13.93
C GLN A 539 10.91 15.07 12.65
N ASN A 540 10.10 14.79 11.63
CA ASN A 540 10.21 15.46 10.32
C ASN A 540 8.94 16.19 9.88
N GLY A 541 7.86 16.14 10.68
CA GLY A 541 6.60 16.82 10.41
C GLY A 541 5.75 16.16 9.32
N SER A 542 6.11 14.97 8.81
CA SER A 542 5.29 14.27 7.82
C SER A 542 4.02 13.71 8.47
N SER A 543 2.91 13.70 7.72
CA SER A 543 1.63 13.14 8.16
C SER A 543 0.94 12.35 7.06
N HIS A 544 0.12 11.40 7.46
CA HIS A 544 -0.72 10.61 6.58
C HIS A 544 -2.12 10.42 7.18
N ASP A 545 -3.15 10.65 6.35
CA ASP A 545 -4.54 10.56 6.78
C ASP A 545 -5.15 9.21 6.41
N TYR A 546 -5.80 8.58 7.35
CA TYR A 546 -6.49 7.31 7.17
C TYR A 546 -8.00 7.51 7.26
N TYR A 547 -8.69 7.16 6.19
CA TYR A 547 -10.13 7.25 6.03
C TYR A 547 -10.77 5.87 5.86
N TYR A 548 -12.02 5.86 5.42
CA TYR A 548 -12.80 4.65 5.18
C TYR A 548 -12.13 3.65 4.22
N SER A 549 -11.43 4.14 3.20
CA SER A 549 -10.65 3.32 2.25
C SER A 549 -9.55 2.50 2.93
N ALA A 550 -8.89 3.07 3.93
CA ALA A 550 -7.85 2.42 4.73
C ALA A 550 -8.42 1.56 5.89
N GLY A 551 -9.75 1.44 5.99
CA GLY A 551 -10.41 0.64 7.01
C GLY A 551 -10.77 1.38 8.29
N VAL A 552 -10.64 2.70 8.35
CA VAL A 552 -11.13 3.55 9.45
C VAL A 552 -12.60 3.84 9.19
N GLN A 553 -13.51 3.13 9.89
CA GLN A 553 -14.96 3.29 9.69
C GLN A 553 -15.58 4.37 10.58
N ILE A 554 -14.86 4.83 11.59
CA ILE A 554 -15.27 5.94 12.45
C ILE A 554 -14.95 7.24 11.71
N GLY A 555 -15.99 8.02 11.43
CA GLY A 555 -15.84 9.29 10.70
C GLY A 555 -15.42 10.44 11.59
N GLU A 556 -15.96 10.49 12.82
CA GLU A 556 -15.72 11.53 13.82
C GLU A 556 -15.37 10.90 15.16
N PHE A 557 -14.22 11.25 15.71
CA PHE A 557 -13.78 10.82 17.03
C PHE A 557 -14.32 11.74 18.12
N SER A 558 -14.33 11.23 19.35
CA SER A 558 -14.89 11.92 20.50
C SER A 558 -13.80 12.42 21.43
N ASP A 559 -14.07 13.56 22.08
CA ASP A 559 -13.22 14.05 23.17
C ASP A 559 -13.13 12.99 24.27
N ASP A 560 -11.97 12.88 24.92
CA ASP A 560 -11.65 11.96 26.03
C ASP A 560 -11.74 10.45 25.69
N ALA A 561 -12.18 10.08 24.49
CA ALA A 561 -12.34 8.69 24.06
C ALA A 561 -11.08 8.10 23.40
N TYR A 562 -9.93 8.35 23.96
CA TYR A 562 -8.65 7.78 23.50
C TYR A 562 -7.95 7.05 24.67
N TYR A 563 -7.32 5.91 24.35
CA TYR A 563 -6.70 5.08 25.38
C TYR A 563 -5.58 4.21 24.79
N GLN A 564 -4.46 4.14 25.48
CA GLN A 564 -3.39 3.22 25.18
C GLN A 564 -3.40 2.07 26.18
N CYS A 565 -3.56 0.85 25.69
CA CYS A 565 -3.56 -0.34 26.56
C CYS A 565 -2.15 -0.54 27.16
N PRO A 566 -1.99 -0.51 28.49
CA PRO A 566 -0.69 -0.68 29.13
C PRO A 566 -0.11 -2.10 28.98
N TYR A 567 -0.96 -3.09 28.66
CA TYR A 567 -0.58 -4.49 28.55
C TYR A 567 -0.14 -4.89 27.15
N THR A 568 -0.82 -4.36 26.12
CA THR A 568 -0.58 -4.75 24.72
C THR A 568 0.08 -3.64 23.90
N GLY A 569 -0.01 -2.39 24.35
CA GLY A 569 0.39 -1.21 23.60
C GLY A 569 -0.58 -0.83 22.47
N SER A 570 -1.73 -1.51 22.38
CA SER A 570 -2.78 -1.19 21.40
C SER A 570 -3.39 0.18 21.67
N LEU A 571 -3.68 0.93 20.61
CA LEU A 571 -4.24 2.28 20.69
C LEU A 571 -5.73 2.23 20.34
N PHE A 572 -6.55 2.82 21.20
CA PHE A 572 -8.01 2.85 21.06
C PHE A 572 -8.51 4.28 20.86
N PHE A 573 -9.47 4.45 19.94
CA PHE A 573 -10.12 5.72 19.68
C PHE A 573 -11.63 5.49 19.55
N GLY A 574 -12.41 6.14 20.41
CA GLY A 574 -13.87 6.13 20.38
C GLY A 574 -14.44 7.30 19.58
N GLY A 575 -15.62 7.11 19.02
CA GLY A 575 -16.29 8.12 18.21
C GLY A 575 -17.80 7.96 18.16
N VAL A 576 -18.42 8.63 17.20
CA VAL A 576 -19.89 8.74 17.11
C VAL A 576 -20.58 7.39 16.93
N ASP A 577 -20.04 6.50 16.10
CA ASP A 577 -20.68 5.24 15.72
C ASP A 577 -20.10 3.99 16.40
N GLY A 578 -19.12 4.17 17.27
CA GLY A 578 -18.40 3.08 17.89
C GLY A 578 -16.95 3.44 18.26
N LEU A 579 -16.09 2.45 18.25
CA LEU A 579 -14.67 2.64 18.48
C LEU A 579 -13.83 1.83 17.51
N LEU A 580 -12.60 2.24 17.31
CA LEU A 580 -11.58 1.45 16.62
C LEU A 580 -10.36 1.26 17.52
N TYR A 581 -9.58 0.23 17.22
CA TYR A 581 -8.26 0.07 17.80
C TYR A 581 -7.22 -0.32 16.76
N LEU A 582 -6.00 0.16 16.99
CA LEU A 582 -4.79 -0.21 16.27
C LEU A 582 -4.07 -1.26 17.11
N ASP A 583 -3.98 -2.47 16.60
CA ASP A 583 -3.22 -3.52 17.29
C ASP A 583 -1.74 -3.40 16.89
N ARG A 584 -0.84 -3.39 17.87
CA ARG A 584 0.61 -3.43 17.63
C ARG A 584 1.04 -4.65 16.80
N LYS A 585 0.24 -5.72 16.79
CA LYS A 585 0.49 -6.99 16.08
C LYS A 585 -0.26 -7.10 14.75
N VAL A 586 -1.01 -6.08 14.31
CA VAL A 586 -1.66 -6.14 12.99
C VAL A 586 -0.58 -6.34 11.96
N ALA A 587 -0.62 -7.49 11.32
CA ALA A 587 0.30 -7.81 10.24
C ALA A 587 0.20 -6.71 9.18
N ALA A 588 1.26 -5.94 9.05
CA ALA A 588 1.43 -5.07 7.90
C ALA A 588 1.20 -5.91 6.64
N ALA A 589 0.66 -5.31 5.59
CA ALA A 589 0.63 -5.96 4.30
C ALA A 589 2.04 -6.50 3.99
N PRO A 590 2.16 -7.67 3.37
CA PRO A 590 3.47 -8.22 3.02
C PRO A 590 4.29 -7.13 2.32
N GLU A 591 5.50 -6.93 2.77
CA GLU A 591 6.39 -5.95 2.16
C GLU A 591 6.72 -6.41 0.73
N PHE A 592 6.19 -5.71 -0.24
CA PHE A 592 6.38 -5.99 -1.65
C PHE A 592 6.93 -4.75 -2.35
N ASN A 593 8.21 -4.76 -2.67
CA ASN A 593 8.93 -3.67 -3.31
C ASN A 593 9.34 -4.05 -4.74
N PRO A 594 8.41 -4.05 -5.72
CA PRO A 594 8.71 -4.44 -7.09
C PRO A 594 9.54 -3.37 -7.82
N ASP A 595 10.16 -3.78 -8.94
CA ASP A 595 10.85 -2.87 -9.80
C ASP A 595 9.88 -1.99 -10.58
N ILE A 596 10.32 -0.75 -10.87
CA ILE A 596 9.55 0.16 -11.72
C ILE A 596 9.55 -0.37 -13.15
N LEU A 597 8.40 -0.34 -13.80
CA LEU A 597 8.21 -0.73 -15.18
C LEU A 597 7.92 0.50 -16.04
N LEU A 598 8.64 0.65 -17.16
CA LEU A 598 8.26 1.60 -18.21
C LEU A 598 7.02 1.07 -18.94
N ARG A 599 5.97 1.90 -19.02
CA ARG A 599 4.68 1.51 -19.61
C ARG A 599 4.53 1.93 -21.06
N ARG A 600 4.80 3.21 -21.34
CA ARG A 600 4.61 3.79 -22.67
C ARG A 600 5.65 4.84 -22.95
N LEU A 601 5.95 5.01 -24.23
CA LEU A 601 6.74 6.10 -24.78
C LEU A 601 5.86 6.88 -25.76
N TRP A 602 5.89 8.20 -25.65
CA TRP A 602 5.36 9.10 -26.68
C TRP A 602 6.53 9.89 -27.28
N ILE A 603 6.50 10.06 -28.57
CA ILE A 603 7.39 10.97 -29.30
C ILE A 603 6.51 12.08 -29.88
N GLY A 604 6.71 13.30 -29.39
CA GLY A 604 5.76 14.37 -29.61
C GLY A 604 4.39 14.03 -29.04
N ARG A 605 3.38 13.90 -29.90
CA ARG A 605 2.00 13.53 -29.52
C ARG A 605 1.61 12.11 -29.88
N THR A 606 2.54 11.32 -30.44
CA THR A 606 2.25 9.97 -30.94
C THR A 606 2.73 8.94 -29.94
N ALA A 607 1.83 8.06 -29.50
CA ALA A 607 2.22 6.89 -28.71
C ALA A 607 2.92 5.88 -29.64
N VAL A 608 4.11 5.44 -29.23
CA VAL A 608 4.93 4.48 -30.00
C VAL A 608 5.13 3.20 -29.21
N ASN A 609 5.45 2.12 -29.91
CA ASN A 609 5.81 0.87 -29.23
C ASN A 609 7.20 1.03 -28.59
N LEU A 610 7.27 0.97 -27.28
CA LEU A 610 8.50 1.13 -26.50
C LEU A 610 9.58 0.11 -26.93
N GLY A 611 9.18 -1.10 -27.34
CA GLY A 611 10.07 -2.15 -27.78
C GLY A 611 10.94 -1.78 -28.97
N ASP A 612 10.43 -0.94 -29.88
CA ASP A 612 11.13 -0.55 -31.12
C ASP A 612 12.25 0.49 -30.86
N TYR A 613 12.25 1.07 -29.66
CA TYR A 613 13.20 2.10 -29.25
C TYR A 613 14.29 1.59 -28.28
N TYR A 614 14.25 0.31 -27.90
CA TYR A 614 15.38 -0.28 -27.18
C TYR A 614 16.56 -0.49 -28.10
N ALA A 615 17.76 -0.14 -27.63
CA ALA A 615 19.01 -0.50 -28.31
C ALA A 615 19.18 -2.02 -28.38
N ALA A 616 20.07 -2.50 -29.24
CA ALA A 616 20.31 -3.92 -29.42
C ALA A 616 20.75 -4.66 -28.12
N ASP A 617 21.32 -3.93 -27.17
CA ASP A 617 21.69 -4.45 -25.85
C ASP A 617 20.47 -4.61 -24.90
N GLY A 618 19.30 -4.07 -25.27
CA GLY A 618 18.09 -4.06 -24.48
C GLY A 618 18.22 -3.29 -23.15
N LYS A 619 19.24 -2.44 -22.98
CA LYS A 619 19.52 -1.73 -21.72
C LYS A 619 19.35 -0.21 -21.81
N SER A 620 19.29 0.35 -23.01
CA SER A 620 19.13 1.77 -23.26
C SER A 620 18.02 2.04 -24.27
N LEU A 621 17.51 3.27 -24.30
CA LEU A 621 16.57 3.75 -25.32
C LEU A 621 17.31 4.60 -26.35
N GLN A 622 16.97 4.44 -27.62
CA GLN A 622 17.49 5.24 -28.72
C GLN A 622 16.36 6.03 -29.37
N LEU A 623 16.50 7.34 -29.37
CA LEU A 623 15.61 8.29 -30.03
C LEU A 623 16.37 9.01 -31.14
N GLU A 624 15.69 9.45 -32.20
CA GLU A 624 16.33 10.15 -33.31
C GLU A 624 15.76 11.57 -33.45
N GLY A 625 16.64 12.55 -33.63
CA GLY A 625 16.28 13.94 -33.89
C GLY A 625 17.28 14.95 -33.34
N ALA A 626 17.36 16.13 -33.96
CA ALA A 626 18.20 17.22 -33.45
C ALA A 626 17.71 17.77 -32.12
N VAL A 627 16.37 17.82 -31.97
CA VAL A 627 15.66 18.21 -30.78
C VAL A 627 14.42 17.34 -30.68
N VAL A 628 14.25 16.62 -29.59
CA VAL A 628 13.16 15.65 -29.41
C VAL A 628 12.28 16.05 -28.23
N SER A 629 10.97 15.95 -28.42
CA SER A 629 10.01 16.00 -27.32
C SER A 629 9.45 14.60 -27.10
N PHE A 630 9.54 14.10 -25.87
CA PHE A 630 9.06 12.77 -25.52
C PHE A 630 8.45 12.72 -24.12
N SER A 631 7.59 11.74 -23.90
CA SER A 631 7.05 11.44 -22.57
C SER A 631 7.24 9.94 -22.28
N LEU A 632 7.63 9.65 -21.04
CA LEU A 632 7.77 8.30 -20.51
C LEU A 632 6.77 8.08 -19.39
N SER A 633 5.90 7.10 -19.54
CA SER A 633 5.03 6.65 -18.45
C SER A 633 5.61 5.39 -17.81
N PHE A 634 5.55 5.38 -16.49
CA PHE A 634 6.10 4.31 -15.66
C PHE A 634 5.10 3.91 -14.58
N ALA A 635 5.28 2.74 -13.96
CA ALA A 635 4.46 2.32 -12.83
C ALA A 635 5.19 1.27 -11.99
N VAL A 636 4.85 1.25 -10.72
CA VAL A 636 5.15 0.16 -9.80
C VAL A 636 4.01 -0.86 -9.88
N PRO A 637 4.27 -2.14 -10.19
CA PRO A 637 3.23 -3.16 -10.30
C PRO A 637 2.81 -3.68 -8.91
N ASP A 638 2.39 -2.76 -8.03
CA ASP A 638 1.78 -3.05 -6.75
C ASP A 638 0.28 -2.83 -6.85
N TYR A 639 -0.48 -3.91 -6.78
CA TYR A 639 -1.95 -3.87 -6.93
C TYR A 639 -2.69 -3.64 -5.62
N LEU A 640 -1.99 -3.69 -4.46
CA LEU A 640 -2.59 -3.44 -3.15
C LEU A 640 -2.49 -1.98 -2.73
N THR A 641 -1.33 -1.37 -2.96
CA THR A 641 -1.01 -0.01 -2.51
C THR A 641 -0.62 0.92 -3.66
N GLY A 642 -0.77 0.48 -4.92
CA GLY A 642 -0.30 1.22 -6.10
C GLY A 642 -0.90 2.61 -6.31
N GLU A 643 -2.09 2.89 -5.73
CA GLU A 643 -2.70 4.22 -5.75
C GLU A 643 -2.03 5.21 -4.78
N GLU A 644 -1.32 4.70 -3.77
CA GLU A 644 -0.64 5.50 -2.75
C GLU A 644 0.83 5.79 -3.09
N VAL A 645 1.34 5.19 -4.18
CA VAL A 645 2.75 5.34 -4.60
C VAL A 645 3.02 6.74 -5.11
N GLU A 646 4.02 7.39 -4.52
CA GLU A 646 4.54 8.66 -4.99
C GLU A 646 5.87 8.48 -5.72
N TYR A 647 6.02 9.19 -6.82
CA TYR A 647 7.20 9.14 -7.69
C TYR A 647 7.95 10.46 -7.69
N SER A 648 9.27 10.37 -7.85
CA SER A 648 10.16 11.51 -8.11
C SER A 648 11.13 11.09 -9.20
N PHE A 649 11.32 11.93 -10.23
CA PHE A 649 12.13 11.58 -11.39
C PHE A 649 13.04 12.73 -11.82
N ILE A 650 14.06 12.40 -12.62
CA ILE A 650 15.02 13.32 -13.18
C ILE A 650 15.57 12.76 -14.49
N LEU A 651 15.77 13.64 -15.47
CA LEU A 651 16.57 13.35 -16.67
C LEU A 651 17.97 13.97 -16.47
N GLU A 652 18.92 13.17 -15.99
CA GLU A 652 20.30 13.64 -15.82
C GLU A 652 20.92 14.05 -17.17
N GLY A 653 21.60 15.18 -17.17
CA GLY A 653 22.08 15.85 -18.38
C GLY A 653 21.14 16.92 -18.91
N TYR A 654 19.89 16.95 -18.47
CA TYR A 654 18.87 17.95 -18.84
C TYR A 654 18.30 18.69 -17.63
N ASP A 655 17.81 17.97 -16.63
CA ASP A 655 17.25 18.53 -15.41
C ASP A 655 18.32 18.93 -14.41
N LYS A 656 18.08 20.01 -13.67
CA LYS A 656 18.98 20.50 -12.62
C LYS A 656 18.76 19.81 -11.25
N GLN A 657 17.55 19.33 -11.01
CA GLN A 657 17.15 18.73 -9.72
C GLN A 657 16.00 17.73 -9.92
N TRP A 658 15.84 16.86 -8.94
CA TRP A 658 14.73 15.93 -8.88
C TRP A 658 13.41 16.66 -8.77
N THR A 659 12.34 16.12 -9.40
CA THR A 659 10.98 16.55 -9.13
C THR A 659 10.59 16.25 -7.70
N SER A 660 9.67 17.03 -7.13
CA SER A 660 9.04 16.68 -5.85
C SER A 660 8.28 15.37 -5.98
N PHE A 661 8.18 14.62 -4.88
CA PHE A 661 7.35 13.42 -4.84
C PHE A 661 5.89 13.75 -5.11
N SER A 662 5.25 13.00 -5.98
CA SER A 662 3.84 13.15 -6.35
C SER A 662 3.31 11.84 -6.93
N SER A 663 1.99 11.72 -7.05
CA SER A 663 1.33 10.59 -7.74
C SER A 663 1.51 10.61 -9.26
N LEU A 664 2.19 11.60 -9.83
CA LEU A 664 2.44 11.71 -11.26
C LEU A 664 3.38 10.61 -11.73
N ASN A 665 2.89 9.73 -12.59
CA ASN A 665 3.60 8.57 -13.13
C ASN A 665 3.97 8.71 -14.62
N GLU A 666 4.09 9.97 -15.08
CA GLU A 666 4.50 10.34 -16.43
C GLU A 666 5.49 11.51 -16.38
N ALA A 667 6.63 11.34 -17.00
CA ALA A 667 7.65 12.35 -17.18
C ALA A 667 7.61 12.86 -18.62
N SER A 668 7.39 14.15 -18.80
CA SER A 668 7.31 14.80 -20.12
C SER A 668 8.45 15.79 -20.30
N TYR A 669 9.18 15.63 -21.37
CA TYR A 669 10.31 16.47 -21.75
C TYR A 669 10.07 17.09 -23.11
N THR A 670 10.36 18.39 -23.24
CA THR A 670 10.19 19.12 -24.49
C THR A 670 11.47 19.80 -24.92
N GLY A 671 11.82 19.65 -26.19
CA GLY A 671 12.99 20.34 -26.71
C GLY A 671 14.35 19.80 -26.23
N VAL A 672 14.45 18.50 -25.97
CA VAL A 672 15.71 17.86 -25.54
C VAL A 672 16.64 17.74 -26.73
N PRO A 673 17.86 18.31 -26.68
CA PRO A 673 18.85 18.20 -27.77
C PRO A 673 19.36 16.78 -27.98
N SER A 674 20.00 16.52 -29.10
CA SER A 674 20.76 15.27 -29.31
C SER A 674 21.90 15.16 -28.28
N GLY A 675 22.06 13.97 -27.70
CA GLY A 675 23.04 13.72 -26.64
C GLY A 675 22.70 12.46 -25.83
N ASP A 676 23.50 12.25 -24.81
CA ASP A 676 23.39 11.12 -23.88
C ASP A 676 22.80 11.57 -22.54
N TYR A 677 21.73 10.93 -22.12
CA TYR A 677 21.00 11.24 -20.92
C TYR A 677 20.76 9.98 -20.09
N ILE A 678 20.48 10.13 -18.80
CA ILE A 678 20.06 9.02 -17.94
C ILE A 678 18.73 9.41 -17.29
N PHE A 679 17.66 8.74 -17.70
CA PHE A 679 16.37 8.89 -17.02
C PHE A 679 16.40 8.07 -15.74
N LYS A 680 16.14 8.74 -14.62
CA LYS A 680 16.05 8.11 -13.31
C LYS A 680 14.69 8.39 -12.70
N VAL A 681 14.10 7.38 -12.09
CA VAL A 681 12.87 7.51 -11.31
C VAL A 681 13.00 6.71 -10.04
N ARG A 682 12.51 7.29 -8.95
CA ARG A 682 12.44 6.65 -7.63
C ARG A 682 11.03 6.74 -7.10
N TYR A 683 10.65 5.80 -6.25
CA TYR A 683 9.33 5.81 -5.63
C TYR A 683 9.41 5.52 -4.14
N LYS A 684 8.38 5.96 -3.44
CA LYS A 684 8.04 5.58 -2.07
C LYS A 684 6.58 5.16 -2.02
N LYS A 685 6.24 4.26 -1.11
CA LYS A 685 4.87 3.79 -0.90
C LYS A 685 4.17 4.48 0.25
N ASP A 686 4.96 4.89 1.25
CA ASP A 686 4.48 5.62 2.41
C ASP A 686 5.22 6.97 2.49
N VAL A 687 4.53 7.98 2.98
CA VAL A 687 5.12 9.31 3.27
C VAL A 687 6.27 9.19 4.26
N PHE A 688 6.24 8.15 5.11
CA PHE A 688 7.26 7.88 6.13
C PHE A 688 8.46 7.08 5.63
N ASP A 689 8.45 6.60 4.38
CA ASP A 689 9.57 5.86 3.81
C ASP A 689 10.78 6.78 3.67
N THR A 690 11.91 6.34 4.23
CA THR A 690 13.22 7.02 4.14
C THR A 690 14.08 6.43 3.04
N GLU A 691 13.82 5.19 2.65
CA GLU A 691 14.52 4.50 1.58
C GLU A 691 13.70 4.51 0.29
N TYR A 692 14.36 4.74 -0.84
CA TYR A 692 13.72 4.82 -2.14
C TYR A 692 14.28 3.75 -3.06
N LYS A 693 13.40 3.05 -3.77
CA LYS A 693 13.84 2.16 -4.85
C LYS A 693 14.06 2.99 -6.12
N LEU A 694 15.27 2.85 -6.70
CA LEU A 694 15.69 3.60 -7.87
C LEU A 694 15.65 2.72 -9.12
N PHE A 695 15.07 3.25 -10.17
CA PHE A 695 15.17 2.74 -11.53
C PHE A 695 15.98 3.73 -12.39
N SER A 696 16.81 3.23 -13.28
CA SER A 696 17.57 4.06 -14.21
C SER A 696 17.65 3.42 -15.59
N ILE A 697 17.54 4.24 -16.63
CA ILE A 697 17.69 3.82 -18.02
C ILE A 697 18.43 4.91 -18.82
N PRO A 698 19.51 4.57 -19.53
CA PRO A 698 20.16 5.49 -20.46
C PRO A 698 19.25 5.79 -21.66
N ILE A 699 19.27 7.04 -22.11
CA ILE A 699 18.54 7.51 -23.29
C ILE A 699 19.54 8.20 -24.22
N HIS A 700 19.74 7.64 -25.43
CA HIS A 700 20.59 8.20 -26.45
C HIS A 700 19.73 8.87 -27.49
N ILE A 701 19.86 10.19 -27.64
CA ILE A 701 19.17 10.95 -28.68
C ILE A 701 20.18 11.16 -29.80
N LEU A 702 20.06 10.35 -30.86
CA LEU A 702 20.94 10.38 -32.01
C LEU A 702 20.66 11.61 -32.87
N PRO A 703 21.71 12.35 -33.31
CA PRO A 703 21.52 13.45 -34.23
C PRO A 703 21.01 12.92 -35.59
N PRO A 704 20.18 13.68 -36.30
CA PRO A 704 19.77 13.30 -37.65
C PRO A 704 20.96 13.17 -38.58
N TRP A 705 20.87 12.32 -39.65
CA TRP A 705 21.94 12.00 -40.55
C TRP A 705 22.71 13.21 -41.09
N TYR A 706 22.02 14.34 -41.32
CA TYR A 706 22.58 15.61 -41.83
C TYR A 706 23.41 16.37 -40.78
N GLN A 707 23.37 15.98 -39.50
CA GLN A 707 24.19 16.50 -38.40
C GLN A 707 25.21 15.44 -37.92
N SER A 708 25.32 14.31 -38.61
CA SER A 708 26.31 13.29 -38.31
C SER A 708 27.73 13.75 -38.69
N MET A 709 28.74 13.20 -38.02
CA MET A 709 30.14 13.47 -38.31
C MET A 709 30.45 13.24 -39.81
N TRP A 710 29.87 12.21 -40.42
CA TRP A 710 30.04 11.91 -41.85
C TRP A 710 29.36 12.94 -42.74
N ALA A 711 28.25 13.51 -42.33
CA ALA A 711 27.59 14.61 -43.08
C ALA A 711 28.45 15.89 -43.08
N TYR A 712 29.06 16.23 -41.93
CA TYR A 712 29.99 17.36 -41.88
C TYR A 712 31.24 17.14 -42.76
N VAL A 713 31.82 15.95 -42.79
CA VAL A 713 32.88 15.59 -43.72
C VAL A 713 32.43 15.75 -45.17
N PHE A 714 31.23 15.28 -45.49
CA PHE A 714 30.62 15.45 -46.81
C PHE A 714 30.42 16.93 -47.19
N TYR A 715 29.90 17.75 -46.25
CA TYR A 715 29.73 19.18 -46.50
C TYR A 715 31.07 19.90 -46.70
N ILE A 716 32.13 19.53 -45.95
CA ILE A 716 33.46 20.11 -46.18
C ILE A 716 34.00 19.72 -47.54
N LEU A 717 33.83 18.48 -47.98
CA LEU A 717 34.24 18.01 -49.29
C LEU A 717 33.47 18.73 -50.40
N LEU A 718 32.15 18.91 -50.21
CA LEU A 718 31.30 19.60 -51.17
C LEU A 718 31.66 21.09 -51.25
N GLY A 719 32.01 21.71 -50.13
CA GLY A 719 32.52 23.07 -50.03
C GLY A 719 33.88 23.23 -50.77
N LEU A 720 34.78 22.27 -50.57
CA LEU A 720 36.06 22.26 -51.30
C LEU A 720 35.88 22.09 -52.82
N LEU A 721 35.00 21.20 -53.25
CA LEU A 721 34.64 21.04 -54.65
C LEU A 721 34.07 22.30 -55.24
N PHE A 722 33.18 22.99 -54.46
CA PHE A 722 32.60 24.28 -54.86
C PHE A 722 33.67 25.38 -54.99
N VAL A 723 34.62 25.44 -54.05
CA VAL A 723 35.79 26.38 -54.16
C VAL A 723 36.64 26.05 -55.36
N ILE A 724 36.95 24.77 -55.62
CA ILE A 724 37.70 24.33 -56.81
C ILE A 724 36.95 24.74 -58.10
N TYR A 725 35.64 24.56 -58.13
CA TYR A 725 34.80 24.95 -59.25
C TYR A 725 34.82 26.46 -59.46
N LEU A 726 34.71 27.27 -58.41
CA LEU A 726 34.82 28.73 -58.46
C LEU A 726 36.20 29.15 -58.98
N LEU A 727 37.28 28.53 -58.46
CA LEU A 727 38.64 28.80 -58.98
C LEU A 727 38.79 28.43 -60.45
N HIS A 728 38.14 27.36 -60.87
CA HIS A 728 38.13 26.96 -62.28
C HIS A 728 37.38 27.99 -63.15
N LEU A 729 36.21 28.52 -62.69
CA LEU A 729 35.48 29.58 -63.37
C LEU A 729 36.32 30.86 -63.41
N LEU A 730 36.93 31.22 -62.28
CA LEU A 730 37.80 32.42 -62.23
C LEU A 730 38.97 32.31 -63.20
N ARG A 731 39.60 31.11 -63.22
CA ARG A 731 40.66 30.85 -64.19
C ARG A 731 40.18 30.93 -65.62
N LYS A 732 38.98 30.41 -65.94
CA LYS A 732 38.37 30.58 -67.28
C LYS A 732 38.10 32.04 -67.59
N TYR A 733 37.57 32.81 -66.62
CA TYR A 733 37.33 34.23 -66.81
C TYR A 733 38.61 35.03 -67.08
N ILE A 734 39.67 34.78 -66.26
CA ILE A 734 40.99 35.43 -66.46
C ILE A 734 41.56 35.05 -67.79
N LEU A 735 41.49 33.75 -68.22
CA LEU A 735 41.93 33.29 -69.48
C LEU A 735 41.21 33.96 -70.67
N HIS A 736 39.86 34.13 -70.48
CA HIS A 736 39.07 34.79 -71.50
C HIS A 736 39.40 36.28 -71.59
N GLU A 737 39.62 36.96 -70.50
CA GLU A 737 40.09 38.36 -70.43
C GLU A 737 41.45 38.55 -71.04
N GLN A 738 42.38 37.58 -70.74
CA GLN A 738 43.71 37.57 -71.39
C GLN A 738 43.67 37.32 -72.91
N ILE A 739 42.78 36.45 -73.36
CA ILE A 739 42.56 36.21 -74.81
C ILE A 739 41.95 37.44 -75.43
N LEU A 740 40.93 38.10 -74.79
CA LEU A 740 40.33 39.34 -75.29
C LEU A 740 41.32 40.50 -75.39
N ASN A 741 42.17 40.66 -74.34
CA ASN A 741 43.25 41.65 -74.35
C ASN A 741 44.34 41.35 -75.38
N ARG A 742 44.61 40.08 -75.62
CA ARG A 742 45.55 39.68 -76.73
C ARG A 742 44.92 39.98 -78.09
N LEU A 743 43.61 39.74 -78.27
CA LEU A 743 42.91 40.06 -79.50
C LEU A 743 42.90 41.56 -79.75
N LEU A 744 42.55 42.37 -78.73
CA LEU A 744 42.52 43.81 -78.76
C LEU A 744 43.92 44.42 -79.05
N THR A 745 44.94 43.87 -78.42
CA THR A 745 46.37 44.26 -78.71
C THR A 745 46.82 43.83 -80.10
N THR A 746 46.28 42.71 -80.62
CA THR A 746 46.58 42.26 -81.98
C THR A 746 45.84 43.12 -83.03
N GLU A 747 44.59 43.56 -82.78
CA GLU A 747 43.86 44.52 -83.61
C GLU A 747 44.47 45.94 -83.56
N SER A 748 44.89 46.41 -82.38
CA SER A 748 45.60 47.68 -82.24
C SER A 748 46.95 47.68 -82.99
N ASN A 749 47.68 46.54 -82.91
CA ASN A 749 48.91 46.40 -83.67
C ASN A 749 48.72 46.25 -85.23
N LYS A 750 47.56 45.71 -85.64
CA LYS A 750 47.18 45.75 -87.10
C LYS A 750 46.82 47.12 -87.51
N GLU A 751 46.05 47.92 -86.77
CA GLU A 751 45.81 49.30 -87.12
C GLU A 751 47.06 50.17 -87.14
N VAL A 752 47.98 49.94 -86.19
CA VAL A 752 49.29 50.66 -86.22
C VAL A 752 50.17 50.19 -87.39
N SER A 753 50.10 48.91 -87.83
CA SER A 753 50.82 48.42 -88.99
C SER A 753 50.20 48.93 -90.30
N GLU A 754 48.88 49.08 -90.41
CA GLU A 754 48.16 49.64 -91.52
C GLU A 754 48.40 51.15 -91.64
N SER A 755 48.39 51.88 -90.52
CA SER A 755 48.70 53.30 -90.48
C SER A 755 50.17 53.59 -90.78
N GLY A 756 51.13 52.65 -90.43
CA GLY A 756 52.56 52.71 -90.71
C GLY A 756 52.84 52.47 -92.20
N SER A 757 52.06 51.61 -92.84
CA SER A 757 52.20 51.42 -94.34
C SER A 757 51.62 52.59 -95.14
N TYR A 758 50.58 53.21 -94.64
CA TYR A 758 50.00 54.41 -95.31
C TYR A 758 50.91 55.63 -95.20
N ASN A 759 51.69 55.77 -94.15
CA ASN A 759 52.71 56.85 -94.04
C ASN A 759 53.98 56.57 -94.78
N ARG A 760 54.35 55.38 -95.18
CA ARG A 760 55.47 55.08 -96.01
C ARG A 760 55.21 55.36 -97.50
N ASP A 761 54.00 55.08 -97.99
CA ASP A 761 53.59 55.35 -99.35
C ASP A 761 53.40 56.87 -99.64
N LEU A 762 53.30 57.69 -98.58
CA LEU A 762 53.20 59.18 -98.73
C LEU A 762 54.61 59.83 -98.68
N LEU A 763 55.66 59.18 -98.19
CA LEU A 763 57.03 59.71 -98.16
C LEU A 763 57.82 59.40 -99.41
N ASP A 764 57.42 58.39 -100.24
CA ASP A 764 58.07 58.05 -101.48
C ASP A 764 57.49 58.86 -102.72
N ARG A 765 56.59 59.81 -102.47
CA ARG A 765 55.99 60.69 -103.54
C ARG A 765 56.25 62.19 -103.37
N PHE A 766 57.30 62.53 -102.57
CA PHE A 766 57.85 63.86 -102.61
C PHE A 766 59.36 63.90 -102.73
#